data_a1fd8b26f87fc09a51dccb2ee1c0f84a
#
_entry.id   a1fd8b26f87fc09a51dccb2ee1c0f84a
#
_cell.length_a   1.000
_cell.length_b   1.000
_cell.length_c   1.000
_cell.angle_alpha   90.00
_cell.angle_beta   90.00
_cell.angle_gamma   90.00
#
_symmetry.space_group_name_H-M   'P 1'
#
loop_
_entity.id
_entity.type
_entity.pdbx_description
1 polymer ?
#
loop_
_entity_poly.entity_id
_entity_poly.type
_entity_poly.pdbx_seq_one_letter_code
_entity_poly.pdbx_strand_id
1 'polypeptide(L)'
;MEKIPFDQYQRYKHVAEIINLVREKEKYCILEVGANEHRNLEHFLPNDQITYLDIEVPKHLKDESNYIQADATDMPLKDKTFDFVIALDVFEHISNTKREKFITEIKRVAREGFIIAAPFNTEGVEKAEIRLNEYHKALYGENFRWLEEHRQNSLPQFNDTLKILRENSINFIEFEHGSLFLWEKLMRLHFLVASSNKLKNYRFVIDEFYNKYIYERDYSVPCYRKFIVSLKSAEKLEIIRSNITIRKNNSVIDSDIINKLLDLENSIKDLNLIEIQNQQCSTYDKLWSSIINEQKIGIQQIQEIYNWVSQHTQDIQNLIEDRVNLLKQVEKLTVENQHLRQQIEDKDTHIRNIEAINQAIVNTKGWKYLEIIRRVRNFFLLNKWNSIPKVVNRIKTKGLRETVNLIEKKINYENNDYNYDKWIRSQIPSNSVINEIKVEIEQFSQKPIISIVMPTYNTDKNLLAKAIDSVRNQIYPYWELCICDDCSSNKEVWELLEEYAKKDKRIKIVRAKNNLRIAGATNKAIELASGDYVGFLDHDDELTIDALYEVAKVINECNPDMIYSDEDKIDENGIYCEPFFKPDWSPDYILSVNYICHFAVYRKSIGDELGWLRTDIEGSQDHDLVLRFTERTEKVKHIPKVLYHWRKIPTSTAQNGNSKHYAWENGVKVVQDALNRRNIAGRVTKGKSFGHYEVRRKIDEEKLVSIIIPMRDKVELIRTCIDSIEKKTTYKNYEIIIIDNGSKEQETLEYLSATKHRVLRLDVPFNYSYLNNRAVEYAQGEYILFLNNDVEVIEPEWLTVMVEHIQRKEVGAVGAKLYYTDGRIQHAGIILGIGGIAGHSHKYFQGDSLGYFSMLTDTRNFSAVTGACLLTKKYLFNEIGGFNEKDLAVAFNDVDLCLRIREKGYLIVLPPKAELFHHESVSRGHSLDIKEVKYMKQRWGHILDKDPYYNPNLTLEKEDFSLNI
;
A
#
# COMPACT_ATOMS: atom_id res chain seq x y z
N MET A 1 -37.52 9.26 11.83
CA MET A 1 -37.46 9.34 10.35
C MET A 1 -37.42 7.91 9.83
N GLU A 2 -38.32 7.54 8.92
CA GLU A 2 -38.31 6.22 8.31
C GLU A 2 -37.04 5.99 7.51
N LYS A 3 -36.61 4.76 7.48
CA LYS A 3 -35.33 4.28 6.98
C LYS A 3 -35.33 4.22 5.44
N ILE A 4 -35.20 5.39 4.79
CA ILE A 4 -35.17 5.50 3.32
C ILE A 4 -33.75 5.18 2.84
N PRO A 5 -33.57 4.26 1.87
CA PRO A 5 -32.28 3.96 1.26
C PRO A 5 -31.59 5.22 0.70
N PHE A 6 -30.27 5.28 0.83
CA PHE A 6 -29.48 6.48 0.49
C PHE A 6 -29.68 6.96 -0.94
N ASP A 7 -29.81 6.04 -1.91
CA ASP A 7 -30.01 6.34 -3.32
C ASP A 7 -31.41 6.89 -3.60
N GLN A 8 -32.44 6.43 -2.85
CA GLN A 8 -33.79 6.95 -2.90
C GLN A 8 -33.88 8.28 -2.15
N TYR A 9 -33.30 8.38 -0.95
CA TYR A 9 -33.25 9.62 -0.17
C TYR A 9 -32.64 10.76 -0.98
N GLN A 10 -31.53 10.51 -1.65
CA GLN A 10 -30.82 11.47 -2.49
C GLN A 10 -31.76 12.12 -3.51
N ARG A 11 -32.46 11.33 -4.33
CA ARG A 11 -33.27 11.84 -5.43
C ARG A 11 -34.59 12.43 -4.96
N TYR A 12 -35.27 11.80 -4.02
CA TYR A 12 -36.60 12.28 -3.54
C TYR A 12 -36.47 13.55 -2.70
N LYS A 13 -35.50 13.63 -1.80
CA LYS A 13 -35.25 14.84 -1.02
C LYS A 13 -34.87 16.02 -1.91
N HIS A 14 -34.01 15.78 -2.91
CA HIS A 14 -33.56 16.85 -3.80
C HIS A 14 -34.71 17.43 -4.62
N VAL A 15 -35.60 16.58 -5.15
CA VAL A 15 -36.84 17.02 -5.84
C VAL A 15 -37.75 17.82 -4.92
N ALA A 16 -37.96 17.35 -3.69
CA ALA A 16 -38.81 18.07 -2.73
C ALA A 16 -38.22 19.45 -2.37
N GLU A 17 -36.91 19.57 -2.24
CA GLU A 17 -36.21 20.83 -2.00
C GLU A 17 -36.41 21.80 -3.19
N ILE A 18 -36.30 21.30 -4.43
CA ILE A 18 -36.54 22.09 -5.64
C ILE A 18 -37.97 22.61 -5.67
N ILE A 19 -38.98 21.74 -5.42
CA ILE A 19 -40.39 22.14 -5.42
C ILE A 19 -40.67 23.16 -4.31
N ASN A 20 -40.12 22.95 -3.09
CA ASN A 20 -40.31 23.86 -1.98
C ASN A 20 -39.64 25.22 -2.21
N LEU A 21 -38.49 25.25 -2.92
CA LEU A 21 -37.76 26.48 -3.23
C LEU A 21 -38.59 27.42 -4.15
N VAL A 22 -39.45 26.85 -5.01
CA VAL A 22 -40.28 27.61 -5.96
C VAL A 22 -41.78 27.58 -5.60
N ARG A 23 -42.09 27.18 -4.36
CA ARG A 23 -43.48 26.98 -3.88
C ARG A 23 -44.25 28.31 -3.81
N GLU A 24 -45.44 28.32 -4.41
CA GLU A 24 -46.37 29.44 -4.38
C GLU A 24 -47.75 29.03 -3.87
N LYS A 25 -48.02 27.72 -3.75
CA LYS A 25 -49.30 27.16 -3.28
C LYS A 25 -49.08 26.35 -2.03
N GLU A 26 -50.08 26.32 -1.15
CA GLU A 26 -50.03 25.45 0.04
C GLU A 26 -50.01 23.97 -0.34
N LYS A 27 -50.68 23.62 -1.44
CA LYS A 27 -50.83 22.27 -1.94
C LYS A 27 -50.69 22.20 -3.45
N TYR A 28 -49.81 21.31 -3.94
CA TYR A 28 -49.66 20.96 -5.34
C TYR A 28 -50.29 19.61 -5.66
N CYS A 29 -50.77 19.42 -6.93
CA CYS A 29 -51.09 18.13 -7.49
C CYS A 29 -49.86 17.64 -8.28
N ILE A 30 -49.23 16.55 -7.86
CA ILE A 30 -47.99 16.04 -8.42
C ILE A 30 -48.23 14.64 -9.00
N LEU A 31 -47.71 14.39 -10.20
CA LEU A 31 -47.64 13.06 -10.80
C LEU A 31 -46.24 12.53 -10.68
N GLU A 32 -46.07 11.39 -10.03
CA GLU A 32 -44.81 10.62 -10.03
C GLU A 32 -44.95 9.47 -11.03
N VAL A 33 -43.99 9.40 -11.97
CA VAL A 33 -43.93 8.39 -13.02
C VAL A 33 -42.90 7.35 -12.64
N GLY A 34 -43.26 6.07 -12.70
CA GLY A 34 -42.35 4.96 -12.40
C GLY A 34 -42.08 4.72 -10.90
N ALA A 35 -43.03 5.07 -10.06
CA ALA A 35 -42.88 4.97 -8.59
C ALA A 35 -42.92 3.53 -8.07
N ASN A 36 -43.48 2.57 -8.83
CA ASN A 36 -43.73 1.20 -8.41
C ASN A 36 -44.52 1.18 -7.08
N GLU A 37 -44.00 0.54 -6.02
CA GLU A 37 -44.63 0.51 -4.68
C GLU A 37 -44.05 1.54 -3.70
N HIS A 38 -43.06 2.35 -4.14
CA HIS A 38 -42.40 3.32 -3.30
C HIS A 38 -43.21 4.63 -3.23
N ARG A 39 -43.58 5.03 -2.01
CA ARG A 39 -44.32 6.28 -1.75
C ARG A 39 -43.42 7.33 -1.09
N ASN A 40 -42.18 7.38 -1.47
CA ASN A 40 -41.18 8.21 -0.80
C ASN A 40 -41.42 9.72 -0.97
N LEU A 41 -42.04 10.13 -2.05
CA LEU A 41 -42.29 11.55 -2.28
C LEU A 41 -43.27 12.14 -1.23
N GLU A 42 -44.27 11.36 -0.77
CA GLU A 42 -45.21 11.77 0.31
C GLU A 42 -44.50 12.10 1.61
N HIS A 43 -43.36 11.46 1.84
CA HIS A 43 -42.50 11.65 3.05
C HIS A 43 -41.86 13.02 3.08
N PHE A 44 -41.44 13.52 1.92
CA PHE A 44 -40.76 14.81 1.77
C PHE A 44 -41.70 15.95 1.42
N LEU A 45 -42.91 15.64 0.86
CA LEU A 45 -43.94 16.58 0.48
C LEU A 45 -45.29 16.18 1.08
N PRO A 46 -45.46 16.14 2.40
CA PRO A 46 -46.62 15.56 3.10
C PRO A 46 -47.89 16.36 2.88
N ASN A 47 -47.81 17.63 2.46
CA ASN A 47 -48.96 18.47 2.23
C ASN A 47 -49.48 18.41 0.80
N ASP A 48 -48.72 17.81 -0.13
CA ASP A 48 -49.04 17.75 -1.53
C ASP A 48 -49.88 16.51 -1.87
N GLN A 49 -50.62 16.57 -2.96
CA GLN A 49 -51.40 15.43 -3.46
C GLN A 49 -50.61 14.72 -4.54
N ILE A 50 -50.16 13.49 -4.23
CA ILE A 50 -49.33 12.71 -5.12
C ILE A 50 -50.14 11.62 -5.77
N THR A 51 -50.02 11.53 -7.07
CA THR A 51 -50.60 10.48 -7.93
C THR A 51 -49.45 9.72 -8.56
N TYR A 52 -49.59 8.42 -8.65
CA TYR A 52 -48.55 7.50 -9.13
C TYR A 52 -48.98 6.92 -10.47
N LEU A 53 -48.03 6.90 -11.44
CA LEU A 53 -48.25 6.26 -12.74
C LEU A 53 -47.14 5.26 -12.98
N ASP A 54 -47.54 4.02 -13.28
CA ASP A 54 -46.57 2.98 -13.62
C ASP A 54 -47.13 2.07 -14.72
N ILE A 55 -46.24 1.41 -15.48
CA ILE A 55 -46.63 0.44 -16.51
C ILE A 55 -47.12 -0.85 -15.84
N GLU A 56 -46.62 -1.20 -14.68
CA GLU A 56 -47.04 -2.35 -13.87
C GLU A 56 -47.31 -1.90 -12.43
N VAL A 57 -48.60 -1.73 -12.09
CA VAL A 57 -48.97 -1.45 -10.70
C VAL A 57 -49.07 -2.73 -9.90
N PRO A 58 -48.40 -2.83 -8.72
CA PRO A 58 -48.50 -4.00 -7.83
C PRO A 58 -49.94 -4.36 -7.50
N LYS A 59 -50.28 -5.65 -7.44
CA LYS A 59 -51.68 -6.14 -7.25
C LYS A 59 -52.40 -5.54 -6.07
N HIS A 60 -51.70 -5.29 -4.97
CA HIS A 60 -52.25 -4.74 -3.73
C HIS A 60 -52.53 -3.23 -3.80
N LEU A 61 -52.01 -2.52 -4.81
CA LEU A 61 -52.19 -1.08 -5.04
C LEU A 61 -53.13 -0.74 -6.22
N LYS A 62 -53.59 -1.75 -6.96
CA LYS A 62 -54.44 -1.54 -8.14
C LYS A 62 -55.76 -0.86 -7.85
N ASP A 63 -56.30 -1.03 -6.68
CA ASP A 63 -57.60 -0.46 -6.26
C ASP A 63 -57.47 0.89 -5.53
N GLU A 64 -56.23 1.40 -5.38
CA GLU A 64 -55.96 2.72 -4.79
C GLU A 64 -56.23 3.82 -5.84
N SER A 65 -57.04 4.83 -5.48
CA SER A 65 -57.49 5.88 -6.40
C SER A 65 -56.40 6.82 -6.90
N ASN A 66 -55.22 6.80 -6.27
CA ASN A 66 -54.07 7.60 -6.64
C ASN A 66 -53.02 6.82 -7.46
N TYR A 67 -53.34 5.57 -7.90
CA TYR A 67 -52.47 4.78 -8.81
C TYR A 67 -53.12 4.67 -10.19
N ILE A 68 -52.31 4.91 -11.23
CA ILE A 68 -52.70 4.83 -12.63
C ILE A 68 -51.80 3.84 -13.34
N GLN A 69 -52.35 2.78 -13.91
CA GLN A 69 -51.59 1.85 -14.75
C GLN A 69 -51.59 2.33 -16.20
N ALA A 70 -50.45 2.84 -16.68
CA ALA A 70 -50.30 3.34 -18.05
C ALA A 70 -48.87 3.39 -18.53
N ASP A 71 -48.66 3.40 -19.88
CA ASP A 71 -47.34 3.69 -20.49
C ASP A 71 -47.09 5.21 -20.40
N ALA A 72 -45.99 5.59 -19.79
CA ALA A 72 -45.60 6.99 -19.62
C ALA A 72 -45.27 7.72 -20.93
N THR A 73 -45.20 7.01 -22.05
CA THR A 73 -45.07 7.57 -23.40
C THR A 73 -46.41 7.81 -24.07
N ASP A 74 -47.54 7.44 -23.41
CA ASP A 74 -48.90 7.59 -23.93
C ASP A 74 -49.91 7.64 -22.76
N MET A 75 -49.87 8.74 -21.99
CA MET A 75 -50.62 8.84 -20.75
C MET A 75 -52.11 9.13 -21.00
N PRO A 76 -53.07 8.36 -20.44
CA PRO A 76 -54.52 8.59 -20.58
C PRO A 76 -54.98 9.76 -19.68
N LEU A 77 -54.25 10.86 -19.74
CA LEU A 77 -54.43 12.04 -18.89
C LEU A 77 -54.67 13.28 -19.75
N LYS A 78 -55.50 14.21 -19.26
CA LYS A 78 -55.73 15.50 -19.94
C LYS A 78 -54.51 16.41 -19.81
N ASP A 79 -54.36 17.34 -20.76
CA ASP A 79 -53.30 18.34 -20.73
C ASP A 79 -53.37 19.15 -19.44
N LYS A 80 -52.16 19.48 -18.89
CA LYS A 80 -51.99 20.36 -17.71
C LYS A 80 -52.80 19.90 -16.49
N THR A 81 -52.90 18.58 -16.27
CA THR A 81 -53.66 18.02 -15.15
C THR A 81 -52.90 18.20 -13.82
N PHE A 82 -51.60 18.02 -13.83
CA PHE A 82 -50.75 18.08 -12.62
C PHE A 82 -49.90 19.35 -12.60
N ASP A 83 -49.63 19.89 -11.41
CA ASP A 83 -48.77 21.04 -11.30
C ASP A 83 -47.32 20.65 -11.66
N PHE A 84 -46.85 19.51 -11.17
CA PHE A 84 -45.56 18.95 -11.52
C PHE A 84 -45.69 17.50 -11.98
N VAL A 85 -44.79 17.11 -12.90
CA VAL A 85 -44.55 15.71 -13.27
C VAL A 85 -43.12 15.34 -12.94
N ILE A 86 -42.92 14.27 -12.20
CA ILE A 86 -41.63 13.84 -11.67
C ILE A 86 -41.30 12.44 -12.19
N ALA A 87 -40.11 12.24 -12.73
CA ALA A 87 -39.61 10.96 -13.22
C ALA A 87 -38.19 10.73 -12.66
N LEU A 88 -38.07 9.80 -11.73
CA LEU A 88 -36.83 9.50 -11.01
C LEU A 88 -36.38 8.08 -11.30
N ASP A 89 -35.24 7.92 -11.97
CA ASP A 89 -34.69 6.64 -12.43
C ASP A 89 -35.72 5.84 -13.27
N VAL A 90 -36.28 6.51 -14.28
CA VAL A 90 -37.26 5.96 -15.23
C VAL A 90 -36.83 6.17 -16.68
N PHE A 91 -36.21 7.31 -16.95
CA PHE A 91 -35.88 7.74 -18.31
C PHE A 91 -34.86 6.80 -19.00
N GLU A 92 -33.98 6.18 -18.25
CA GLU A 92 -33.04 5.16 -18.70
C GLU A 92 -33.69 3.84 -19.11
N HIS A 93 -34.86 3.53 -18.56
CA HIS A 93 -35.63 2.34 -18.92
C HIS A 93 -36.51 2.56 -20.20
N ILE A 94 -36.67 3.81 -20.62
CA ILE A 94 -37.39 4.14 -21.85
C ILE A 94 -36.52 3.87 -23.08
N SER A 95 -37.00 3.07 -24.01
CA SER A 95 -36.28 2.78 -25.24
C SER A 95 -35.91 4.05 -26.01
N ASN A 96 -34.76 4.08 -26.67
CA ASN A 96 -34.22 5.26 -27.33
C ASN A 96 -35.25 5.89 -28.32
N THR A 97 -36.03 5.08 -29.03
CA THR A 97 -37.06 5.52 -29.99
C THR A 97 -38.28 6.17 -29.36
N LYS A 98 -38.51 5.97 -28.07
CA LYS A 98 -39.64 6.51 -27.33
C LYS A 98 -39.32 7.70 -26.42
N ARG A 99 -38.03 8.04 -26.23
CA ARG A 99 -37.60 9.09 -25.29
C ARG A 99 -38.16 10.48 -25.62
N GLU A 100 -38.23 10.83 -26.90
CA GLU A 100 -38.84 12.09 -27.32
C GLU A 100 -40.34 12.13 -26.99
N LYS A 101 -41.08 11.04 -27.27
CA LYS A 101 -42.52 10.94 -26.95
C LYS A 101 -42.72 11.03 -25.42
N PHE A 102 -41.89 10.40 -24.64
CA PHE A 102 -41.92 10.51 -23.18
C PHE A 102 -41.77 11.96 -22.69
N ILE A 103 -40.77 12.70 -23.19
CA ILE A 103 -40.55 14.11 -22.82
C ILE A 103 -41.74 14.96 -23.23
N THR A 104 -42.35 14.71 -24.41
CA THR A 104 -43.51 15.41 -24.89
C THR A 104 -44.73 15.15 -24.00
N GLU A 105 -44.95 13.91 -23.56
CA GLU A 105 -46.08 13.54 -22.70
C GLU A 105 -45.98 14.14 -21.30
N ILE A 106 -44.79 14.07 -20.64
CA ILE A 106 -44.62 14.69 -19.33
C ILE A 106 -44.79 16.22 -19.39
N LYS A 107 -44.33 16.88 -20.47
CA LYS A 107 -44.56 18.30 -20.73
C LYS A 107 -46.03 18.61 -20.92
N ARG A 108 -46.76 17.76 -21.68
CA ARG A 108 -48.20 17.94 -21.98
C ARG A 108 -49.04 17.90 -20.70
N VAL A 109 -48.75 16.94 -19.83
CA VAL A 109 -49.50 16.68 -18.60
C VAL A 109 -49.17 17.69 -17.49
N ALA A 110 -47.95 18.27 -17.49
CA ALA A 110 -47.48 19.22 -16.51
C ALA A 110 -48.05 20.65 -16.72
N ARG A 111 -48.50 21.30 -15.65
CA ARG A 111 -49.02 22.68 -15.65
C ARG A 111 -47.88 23.70 -15.40
N GLU A 112 -47.04 23.46 -14.39
CA GLU A 112 -45.95 24.37 -14.00
C GLU A 112 -44.60 23.90 -14.54
N GLY A 113 -44.36 22.58 -14.50
CA GLY A 113 -43.12 22.00 -14.99
C GLY A 113 -42.95 20.53 -14.70
N PHE A 114 -41.76 20.01 -15.05
CA PHE A 114 -41.41 18.62 -14.78
C PHE A 114 -39.95 18.51 -14.32
N ILE A 115 -39.64 17.42 -13.63
CA ILE A 115 -38.29 17.07 -13.16
C ILE A 115 -37.96 15.64 -13.60
N ILE A 116 -36.85 15.48 -14.29
CA ILE A 116 -36.24 14.17 -14.64
C ILE A 116 -34.93 14.05 -13.89
N ALA A 117 -34.70 12.92 -13.21
CA ALA A 117 -33.41 12.54 -12.69
C ALA A 117 -33.09 11.13 -13.18
N ALA A 118 -31.97 10.94 -13.83
CA ALA A 118 -31.54 9.66 -14.42
C ALA A 118 -30.00 9.54 -14.52
N PRO A 119 -29.46 8.32 -14.56
CA PRO A 119 -28.11 8.10 -15.06
C PRO A 119 -28.06 8.32 -16.58
N PHE A 120 -27.00 8.97 -17.05
CA PHE A 120 -26.77 9.21 -18.47
C PHE A 120 -25.48 8.52 -18.91
N ASN A 121 -25.41 8.15 -20.20
CA ASN A 121 -24.20 7.56 -20.75
C ASN A 121 -23.05 8.57 -20.73
N THR A 122 -22.19 8.40 -19.76
CA THR A 122 -20.88 9.06 -19.64
C THR A 122 -19.83 7.99 -19.40
N GLU A 123 -18.59 8.22 -19.82
CA GLU A 123 -17.52 7.23 -19.75
C GLU A 123 -17.35 6.60 -18.35
N GLY A 124 -17.61 7.36 -17.30
CA GLY A 124 -17.49 6.87 -15.91
C GLY A 124 -18.70 6.05 -15.46
N VAL A 125 -19.94 6.45 -15.80
CA VAL A 125 -21.19 5.83 -15.32
C VAL A 125 -21.32 4.41 -15.85
N GLU A 126 -21.17 4.21 -17.16
CA GLU A 126 -21.28 2.88 -17.77
C GLU A 126 -20.26 1.88 -17.17
N LYS A 127 -19.01 2.32 -17.02
CA LYS A 127 -17.97 1.48 -16.40
C LYS A 127 -18.28 1.14 -14.93
N ALA A 128 -18.85 2.07 -14.16
CA ALA A 128 -19.22 1.83 -12.77
C ALA A 128 -20.39 0.85 -12.66
N GLU A 129 -21.39 0.94 -13.53
CA GLU A 129 -22.50 -0.01 -13.58
C GLU A 129 -22.04 -1.42 -13.94
N ILE A 130 -21.12 -1.56 -14.89
CA ILE A 130 -20.51 -2.87 -15.24
C ILE A 130 -19.83 -3.48 -14.01
N ARG A 131 -18.93 -2.73 -13.36
CA ARG A 131 -18.23 -3.23 -12.17
C ARG A 131 -19.14 -3.57 -11.01
N LEU A 132 -20.21 -2.80 -10.83
CA LEU A 132 -21.20 -3.04 -9.78
C LEU A 132 -22.03 -4.30 -10.07
N ASN A 133 -22.40 -4.52 -11.35
CA ASN A 133 -23.13 -5.71 -11.77
C ASN A 133 -22.25 -6.98 -11.66
N GLU A 134 -20.97 -6.91 -12.00
CA GLU A 134 -20.01 -7.99 -11.77
C GLU A 134 -19.88 -8.32 -10.28
N TYR A 135 -19.83 -7.31 -9.43
CA TYR A 135 -19.79 -7.48 -7.98
C TYR A 135 -21.06 -8.13 -7.42
N HIS A 136 -22.24 -7.70 -7.90
CA HIS A 136 -23.52 -8.34 -7.54
C HIS A 136 -23.54 -9.81 -7.98
N LYS A 137 -23.12 -10.08 -9.21
CA LYS A 137 -23.03 -11.46 -9.73
C LYS A 137 -22.09 -12.34 -8.92
N ALA A 138 -20.97 -11.80 -8.44
CA ALA A 138 -20.06 -12.53 -7.58
C ALA A 138 -20.67 -12.89 -6.21
N LEU A 139 -21.56 -12.05 -5.66
CA LEU A 139 -22.24 -12.28 -4.38
C LEU A 139 -23.48 -13.18 -4.47
N TYR A 140 -24.26 -13.04 -5.54
CA TYR A 140 -25.60 -13.66 -5.67
C TYR A 140 -25.69 -14.71 -6.76
N GLY A 141 -24.68 -14.85 -7.64
CA GLY A 141 -24.66 -15.79 -8.77
C GLY A 141 -25.39 -15.26 -10.02
N GLU A 142 -26.08 -14.11 -9.95
CA GLU A 142 -26.86 -13.52 -11.03
C GLU A 142 -26.62 -12.02 -11.16
N ASN A 143 -26.93 -11.48 -12.33
CA ASN A 143 -26.84 -10.05 -12.60
C ASN A 143 -27.92 -9.27 -11.82
N PHE A 144 -27.62 -8.02 -11.44
CA PHE A 144 -28.60 -7.14 -10.82
C PHE A 144 -29.59 -6.65 -11.90
N ARG A 145 -30.88 -6.96 -11.72
CA ARG A 145 -31.94 -6.76 -12.71
C ARG A 145 -31.92 -5.36 -13.34
N TRP A 146 -31.89 -4.30 -12.52
CA TRP A 146 -32.00 -2.93 -13.00
C TRP A 146 -30.77 -2.50 -13.83
N LEU A 147 -29.57 -2.87 -13.46
CA LEU A 147 -28.35 -2.58 -14.23
C LEU A 147 -28.29 -3.38 -15.53
N GLU A 148 -28.91 -4.58 -15.56
CA GLU A 148 -29.05 -5.37 -16.78
C GLU A 148 -30.05 -4.74 -17.75
N GLU A 149 -31.14 -4.17 -17.25
CA GLU A 149 -32.12 -3.40 -18.07
C GLU A 149 -31.49 -2.15 -18.67
N HIS A 150 -30.65 -1.41 -17.92
CA HIS A 150 -29.87 -0.28 -18.45
C HIS A 150 -28.97 -0.70 -19.61
N ARG A 151 -28.31 -1.85 -19.50
CA ARG A 151 -27.45 -2.39 -20.55
C ARG A 151 -28.25 -2.76 -21.81
N GLN A 152 -29.44 -3.34 -21.65
CA GLN A 152 -30.29 -3.76 -22.76
C GLN A 152 -30.90 -2.56 -23.50
N ASN A 153 -31.31 -1.52 -22.78
CA ASN A 153 -31.92 -0.33 -23.34
C ASN A 153 -30.94 0.78 -23.76
N SER A 154 -29.67 0.64 -23.38
CA SER A 154 -28.61 1.65 -23.47
C SER A 154 -28.93 2.94 -22.70
N LEU A 155 -28.08 3.38 -21.82
CA LEU A 155 -28.23 4.63 -21.08
C LEU A 155 -28.49 5.81 -22.04
N PRO A 156 -29.34 6.79 -21.67
CA PRO A 156 -29.65 7.93 -22.53
C PRO A 156 -28.40 8.79 -22.76
N GLN A 157 -28.21 9.22 -24.02
CA GLN A 157 -27.17 10.19 -24.35
C GLN A 157 -27.61 11.58 -23.90
N PHE A 158 -26.80 12.23 -23.07
CA PHE A 158 -27.17 13.51 -22.47
C PHE A 158 -27.37 14.60 -23.52
N ASN A 159 -26.45 14.70 -24.49
CA ASN A 159 -26.55 15.70 -25.56
C ASN A 159 -27.80 15.52 -26.47
N ASP A 160 -28.17 14.26 -26.73
CA ASP A 160 -29.38 13.99 -27.51
C ASP A 160 -30.65 14.41 -26.75
N THR A 161 -30.67 14.15 -25.43
CA THR A 161 -31.78 14.60 -24.57
C THR A 161 -31.88 16.13 -24.54
N LEU A 162 -30.75 16.84 -24.40
CA LEU A 162 -30.74 18.30 -24.46
C LEU A 162 -31.20 18.85 -25.83
N LYS A 163 -30.87 18.14 -26.89
CA LYS A 163 -31.33 18.48 -28.25
C LYS A 163 -32.86 18.36 -28.34
N ILE A 164 -33.44 17.24 -27.87
CA ILE A 164 -34.90 17.05 -27.84
C ILE A 164 -35.58 18.18 -27.05
N LEU A 165 -35.08 18.56 -25.90
CA LEU A 165 -35.64 19.66 -25.10
C LEU A 165 -35.62 20.99 -25.83
N ARG A 166 -34.52 21.34 -26.53
CA ARG A 166 -34.38 22.59 -27.29
C ARG A 166 -35.29 22.62 -28.52
N GLU A 167 -35.37 21.52 -29.27
CA GLU A 167 -36.22 21.38 -30.45
C GLU A 167 -37.71 21.49 -30.09
N ASN A 168 -38.09 21.01 -28.90
CA ASN A 168 -39.43 21.15 -28.37
C ASN A 168 -39.70 22.48 -27.63
N SER A 169 -38.81 23.48 -27.73
CA SER A 169 -38.90 24.80 -27.08
C SER A 169 -39.18 24.70 -25.58
N ILE A 170 -38.49 23.85 -24.88
CA ILE A 170 -38.61 23.64 -23.43
C ILE A 170 -37.55 24.48 -22.71
N ASN A 171 -37.97 25.34 -21.76
CA ASN A 171 -37.07 26.02 -20.86
C ASN A 171 -36.63 25.06 -19.76
N PHE A 172 -35.33 24.91 -19.55
CA PHE A 172 -34.80 24.01 -18.53
C PHE A 172 -33.46 24.48 -17.94
N ILE A 173 -33.15 23.94 -16.81
CA ILE A 173 -31.80 23.92 -16.25
C ILE A 173 -31.38 22.48 -16.04
N GLU A 174 -30.07 22.26 -16.02
CA GLU A 174 -29.43 20.99 -15.76
C GLU A 174 -28.39 21.10 -14.67
N PHE A 175 -28.24 20.07 -13.86
CA PHE A 175 -27.18 19.98 -12.88
C PHE A 175 -26.94 18.52 -12.48
N GLU A 176 -25.88 18.28 -11.75
CA GLU A 176 -25.41 16.97 -11.31
C GLU A 176 -25.45 16.87 -9.80
N HIS A 177 -25.85 15.71 -9.28
CA HIS A 177 -25.84 15.40 -7.86
C HIS A 177 -25.62 13.90 -7.64
N GLY A 178 -24.90 13.52 -6.58
CA GLY A 178 -24.54 12.14 -6.29
C GLY A 178 -23.23 11.72 -6.94
N SER A 179 -22.13 11.90 -6.22
CA SER A 179 -20.79 11.47 -6.66
C SER A 179 -20.79 10.02 -7.12
N LEU A 180 -20.29 9.75 -8.32
CA LEU A 180 -20.22 8.42 -8.90
C LEU A 180 -19.39 7.47 -8.03
N PHE A 181 -18.30 7.97 -7.44
CA PHE A 181 -17.45 7.20 -6.54
C PHE A 181 -18.20 6.77 -5.27
N LEU A 182 -18.93 7.70 -4.63
CA LEU A 182 -19.69 7.38 -3.41
C LEU A 182 -20.87 6.47 -3.72
N TRP A 183 -21.57 6.70 -4.83
CA TRP A 183 -22.67 5.86 -5.26
C TRP A 183 -22.22 4.41 -5.49
N GLU A 184 -21.16 4.17 -6.26
CA GLU A 184 -20.64 2.83 -6.51
C GLU A 184 -20.21 2.15 -5.19
N LYS A 185 -19.51 2.89 -4.31
CA LYS A 185 -19.03 2.38 -3.02
C LYS A 185 -20.18 2.00 -2.08
N LEU A 186 -21.17 2.86 -1.93
CA LEU A 186 -22.34 2.61 -1.07
C LEU A 186 -23.22 1.48 -1.59
N MET A 187 -23.40 1.38 -2.91
CA MET A 187 -24.14 0.28 -3.53
C MET A 187 -23.42 -1.07 -3.31
N ARG A 188 -22.10 -1.12 -3.41
CA ARG A 188 -21.33 -2.33 -3.07
C ARG A 188 -21.55 -2.75 -1.62
N LEU A 189 -21.53 -1.81 -0.68
CA LEU A 189 -21.82 -2.08 0.73
C LEU A 189 -23.27 -2.56 0.92
N HIS A 190 -24.24 -1.98 0.23
CA HIS A 190 -25.62 -2.44 0.26
C HIS A 190 -25.75 -3.90 -0.22
N PHE A 191 -25.12 -4.26 -1.33
CA PHE A 191 -25.12 -5.64 -1.80
C PHE A 191 -24.46 -6.59 -0.81
N LEU A 192 -23.34 -6.20 -0.24
CA LEU A 192 -22.61 -7.00 0.77
C LEU A 192 -23.47 -7.26 2.01
N VAL A 193 -24.08 -6.23 2.59
CA VAL A 193 -24.91 -6.42 3.80
C VAL A 193 -26.21 -7.16 3.50
N ALA A 194 -26.77 -7.01 2.31
CA ALA A 194 -27.98 -7.72 1.90
C ALA A 194 -27.74 -9.21 1.59
N SER A 195 -26.50 -9.60 1.26
CA SER A 195 -26.12 -11.00 1.02
C SER A 195 -26.09 -11.86 2.28
N SER A 196 -26.09 -11.25 3.46
CA SER A 196 -26.03 -11.92 4.77
C SER A 196 -27.23 -11.62 5.65
N ASN A 197 -27.85 -12.66 6.21
CA ASN A 197 -28.98 -12.50 7.13
C ASN A 197 -28.62 -11.76 8.42
N LYS A 198 -27.37 -11.84 8.87
CA LYS A 198 -26.90 -11.19 10.09
C LYS A 198 -26.50 -9.73 9.86
N LEU A 199 -26.09 -9.40 8.65
CA LEU A 199 -25.64 -8.05 8.29
C LEU A 199 -26.76 -7.14 7.78
N LYS A 200 -27.97 -7.66 7.49
CA LYS A 200 -29.11 -6.89 6.97
C LYS A 200 -29.40 -5.59 7.71
N ASN A 201 -29.23 -5.59 9.03
CA ASN A 201 -29.49 -4.40 9.84
C ASN A 201 -28.48 -3.26 9.62
N TYR A 202 -27.27 -3.58 9.14
CA TYR A 202 -26.26 -2.55 8.82
C TYR A 202 -26.60 -1.73 7.59
N ARG A 203 -27.53 -2.19 6.76
CA ARG A 203 -28.07 -1.39 5.66
C ARG A 203 -28.55 -0.01 6.13
N PHE A 204 -29.28 0.00 7.24
CA PHE A 204 -29.80 1.25 7.82
C PHE A 204 -28.68 2.18 8.35
N VAL A 205 -27.57 1.62 8.83
CA VAL A 205 -26.42 2.42 9.26
C VAL A 205 -25.75 3.10 8.09
N ILE A 206 -25.64 2.41 6.94
CA ILE A 206 -25.10 2.96 5.70
C ILE A 206 -26.01 4.10 5.19
N ASP A 207 -27.31 3.86 5.14
CA ASP A 207 -28.31 4.83 4.68
C ASP A 207 -28.32 6.07 5.59
N GLU A 208 -28.36 5.90 6.89
CA GLU A 208 -28.37 7.00 7.86
C GLU A 208 -27.08 7.82 7.78
N PHE A 209 -25.93 7.16 7.59
CA PHE A 209 -24.66 7.83 7.43
C PHE A 209 -24.66 8.75 6.22
N TYR A 210 -25.08 8.26 5.04
CA TYR A 210 -25.21 9.08 3.85
C TYR A 210 -26.20 10.22 4.03
N ASN A 211 -27.43 9.90 4.47
CA ASN A 211 -28.54 10.84 4.57
C ASN A 211 -28.21 12.02 5.51
N LYS A 212 -27.37 11.78 6.55
CA LYS A 212 -27.06 12.78 7.58
C LYS A 212 -25.77 13.55 7.31
N TYR A 213 -24.74 12.90 6.78
CA TYR A 213 -23.40 13.48 6.71
C TYR A 213 -22.92 13.79 5.29
N ILE A 214 -23.45 13.12 4.27
CA ILE A 214 -22.94 13.22 2.90
C ILE A 214 -23.90 13.99 1.99
N TYR A 215 -25.20 13.77 2.07
CA TYR A 215 -26.20 14.27 1.12
C TYR A 215 -26.04 15.76 0.75
N GLU A 216 -25.92 16.65 1.70
CA GLU A 216 -25.81 18.11 1.49
C GLU A 216 -24.51 18.52 0.75
N ARG A 217 -23.52 17.62 0.67
CA ARG A 217 -22.19 17.88 0.14
C ARG A 217 -21.85 17.03 -1.09
N ASP A 218 -22.80 16.23 -1.59
CA ASP A 218 -22.56 15.21 -2.63
C ASP A 218 -22.65 15.78 -4.05
N TYR A 219 -21.84 16.79 -4.34
CA TYR A 219 -21.74 17.44 -5.64
C TYR A 219 -20.42 17.20 -6.38
N SER A 220 -19.61 16.23 -5.93
CA SER A 220 -18.30 15.92 -6.51
C SER A 220 -18.45 15.23 -7.86
N VAL A 221 -17.88 15.79 -8.92
CA VAL A 221 -17.90 15.23 -10.27
C VAL A 221 -16.80 14.17 -10.45
N PRO A 222 -17.05 13.11 -11.27
CA PRO A 222 -18.27 12.82 -11.98
C PRO A 222 -19.40 12.35 -11.06
N CYS A 223 -20.66 12.71 -11.41
CA CYS A 223 -21.84 12.28 -10.68
C CYS A 223 -22.56 11.13 -11.39
N TYR A 224 -23.27 10.30 -10.62
CA TYR A 224 -24.04 9.19 -11.16
C TYR A 224 -25.31 9.68 -11.89
N ARG A 225 -26.02 10.67 -11.30
CA ARG A 225 -27.27 11.20 -11.86
C ARG A 225 -27.14 12.63 -12.36
N LYS A 226 -27.83 12.91 -13.45
CA LYS A 226 -28.13 14.29 -13.90
C LYS A 226 -29.59 14.61 -13.70
N PHE A 227 -29.84 15.82 -13.26
CA PHE A 227 -31.17 16.39 -13.09
C PHE A 227 -31.45 17.35 -14.22
N ILE A 228 -32.66 17.24 -14.80
CA ILE A 228 -33.23 18.19 -15.76
C ILE A 228 -34.51 18.74 -15.13
N VAL A 229 -34.51 20.02 -14.84
CA VAL A 229 -35.66 20.71 -14.28
C VAL A 229 -36.20 21.68 -15.31
N SER A 230 -37.46 21.50 -15.70
CA SER A 230 -38.16 22.38 -16.62
C SER A 230 -39.30 23.09 -15.90
N LEU A 231 -39.33 24.41 -15.98
CA LEU A 231 -40.41 25.25 -15.47
C LEU A 231 -40.83 26.27 -16.50
N LYS A 232 -42.11 26.69 -16.45
CA LYS A 232 -42.64 27.79 -17.30
C LYS A 232 -41.94 29.13 -16.98
N SER A 233 -41.71 29.41 -15.69
CA SER A 233 -41.07 30.64 -15.24
C SER A 233 -39.56 30.53 -15.36
N ALA A 234 -38.94 31.37 -16.17
CA ALA A 234 -37.50 31.51 -16.28
C ALA A 234 -36.89 32.05 -14.99
N GLU A 235 -37.59 32.93 -14.26
CA GLU A 235 -37.16 33.46 -12.98
C GLU A 235 -36.99 32.36 -11.90
N LYS A 236 -37.99 31.43 -11.84
CA LYS A 236 -37.91 30.28 -10.93
C LYS A 236 -36.75 29.33 -11.27
N LEU A 237 -36.47 29.12 -12.55
CA LEU A 237 -35.29 28.35 -12.96
C LEU A 237 -33.99 28.99 -12.51
N GLU A 238 -33.92 30.34 -12.55
CA GLU A 238 -32.70 31.05 -12.09
C GLU A 238 -32.53 31.00 -10.57
N ILE A 239 -33.64 31.02 -9.81
CA ILE A 239 -33.60 30.81 -8.35
C ILE A 239 -33.06 29.43 -8.03
N ILE A 240 -33.48 28.38 -8.73
CA ILE A 240 -32.96 27.00 -8.53
C ILE A 240 -31.49 26.94 -8.90
N ARG A 241 -31.09 27.52 -10.06
CA ARG A 241 -29.70 27.53 -10.52
C ARG A 241 -28.77 28.19 -9.51
N SER A 242 -29.18 29.35 -8.97
CA SER A 242 -28.44 30.08 -7.98
C SER A 242 -28.23 29.26 -6.69
N ASN A 243 -29.30 28.62 -6.20
CA ASN A 243 -29.27 27.77 -5.02
C ASN A 243 -28.32 26.55 -5.21
N ILE A 244 -28.44 25.85 -6.36
CA ILE A 244 -27.57 24.74 -6.70
C ILE A 244 -26.09 25.19 -6.78
N THR A 245 -25.82 26.35 -7.38
CA THR A 245 -24.47 26.91 -7.49
C THR A 245 -23.87 27.20 -6.11
N ILE A 246 -24.66 27.78 -5.19
CA ILE A 246 -24.22 28.04 -3.81
C ILE A 246 -23.90 26.73 -3.10
N ARG A 247 -24.75 25.71 -3.21
CA ARG A 247 -24.51 24.40 -2.60
C ARG A 247 -23.25 23.74 -3.17
N LYS A 248 -23.09 23.74 -4.50
CA LYS A 248 -21.90 23.19 -5.17
C LYS A 248 -20.59 23.86 -4.74
N ASN A 249 -20.60 25.17 -4.56
CA ASN A 249 -19.43 25.94 -4.11
C ASN A 249 -19.06 25.65 -2.64
N ASN A 250 -20.06 25.30 -1.82
CA ASN A 250 -19.89 24.98 -0.39
C ASN A 250 -19.73 23.47 -0.13
N SER A 251 -19.78 22.62 -1.17
CA SER A 251 -19.75 21.17 -1.08
C SER A 251 -18.32 20.64 -1.06
N VAL A 252 -17.70 20.65 0.10
CA VAL A 252 -16.45 19.90 0.34
C VAL A 252 -16.81 18.72 1.22
N ILE A 253 -16.64 17.48 0.70
CA ILE A 253 -16.71 16.30 1.54
C ILE A 253 -15.40 16.25 2.33
N ASP A 254 -15.54 16.46 3.62
CA ASP A 254 -14.44 16.49 4.58
C ASP A 254 -13.73 15.11 4.61
N SER A 255 -12.41 15.09 4.72
CA SER A 255 -11.61 13.87 4.88
C SER A 255 -12.06 13.04 6.09
N ASP A 256 -12.54 13.68 7.15
CA ASP A 256 -13.12 13.01 8.33
C ASP A 256 -14.37 12.17 7.97
N ILE A 257 -15.22 12.67 7.09
CA ILE A 257 -16.40 11.94 6.60
C ILE A 257 -15.99 10.75 5.75
N ILE A 258 -14.96 10.92 4.91
CA ILE A 258 -14.42 9.82 4.08
C ILE A 258 -13.79 8.75 4.97
N ASN A 259 -13.03 9.13 5.97
CA ASN A 259 -12.42 8.20 6.93
C ASN A 259 -13.49 7.43 7.72
N LYS A 260 -14.54 8.09 8.19
CA LYS A 260 -15.68 7.43 8.85
C LYS A 260 -16.40 6.45 7.93
N LEU A 261 -16.51 6.76 6.64
CA LEU A 261 -17.08 5.84 5.66
C LEU A 261 -16.16 4.62 5.43
N LEU A 262 -14.87 4.81 5.42
CA LEU A 262 -13.88 3.73 5.32
C LEU A 262 -13.91 2.84 6.57
N ASP A 263 -14.00 3.43 7.75
CA ASP A 263 -14.11 2.69 9.02
C ASP A 263 -15.39 1.85 9.08
N LEU A 264 -16.51 2.41 8.60
CA LEU A 264 -17.79 1.69 8.48
C LEU A 264 -17.66 0.53 7.48
N GLU A 265 -17.03 0.75 6.33
CA GLU A 265 -16.78 -0.28 5.32
C GLU A 265 -15.93 -1.43 5.89
N ASN A 266 -14.82 -1.11 6.55
CA ASN A 266 -13.93 -2.10 7.15
C ASN A 266 -14.64 -2.89 8.25
N SER A 267 -15.44 -2.23 9.09
CA SER A 267 -16.24 -2.89 10.13
C SER A 267 -17.24 -3.88 9.54
N ILE A 268 -17.91 -3.53 8.44
CA ILE A 268 -18.86 -4.40 7.73
C ILE A 268 -18.14 -5.59 7.08
N LYS A 269 -16.98 -5.36 6.45
CA LYS A 269 -16.16 -6.43 5.84
C LYS A 269 -15.65 -7.42 6.88
N ASP A 270 -15.18 -6.93 8.03
CA ASP A 270 -14.72 -7.77 9.13
C ASP A 270 -15.84 -8.65 9.69
N LEU A 271 -17.03 -8.08 9.87
CA LEU A 271 -18.21 -8.84 10.31
C LEU A 271 -18.64 -9.90 9.30
N ASN A 272 -18.58 -9.60 8.01
CA ASN A 272 -18.85 -10.57 6.94
C ASN A 272 -17.83 -11.71 6.93
N LEU A 273 -16.56 -11.41 7.11
CA LEU A 273 -15.49 -12.41 7.21
C LEU A 273 -15.70 -13.36 8.40
N ILE A 274 -16.11 -12.82 9.55
CA ILE A 274 -16.47 -13.60 10.76
C ILE A 274 -17.66 -14.52 10.47
N GLU A 275 -18.66 -14.06 9.73
CA GLU A 275 -19.83 -14.88 9.38
C GLU A 275 -19.48 -16.03 8.44
N ILE A 276 -18.69 -15.79 7.41
CA ILE A 276 -18.20 -16.82 6.48
C ILE A 276 -17.42 -17.89 7.25
N GLN A 277 -16.55 -17.46 8.17
CA GLN A 277 -15.77 -18.38 9.01
C GLN A 277 -16.65 -19.21 9.94
N ASN A 278 -17.72 -18.61 10.52
CA ASN A 278 -18.66 -19.34 11.39
C ASN A 278 -19.51 -20.37 10.61
N GLN A 279 -19.90 -20.07 9.36
CA GLN A 279 -20.61 -21.00 8.49
C GLN A 279 -19.72 -22.19 8.09
N GLN A 280 -18.44 -21.95 7.80
CA GLN A 280 -17.47 -23.01 7.53
C GLN A 280 -17.26 -23.91 8.76
N CYS A 281 -17.19 -23.33 9.99
CA CYS A 281 -17.08 -24.08 11.23
C CYS A 281 -18.26 -25.03 11.46
N SER A 282 -19.51 -24.59 11.25
CA SER A 282 -20.70 -25.43 11.39
C SER A 282 -20.71 -26.64 10.42
N THR A 283 -20.13 -26.47 9.25
CA THR A 283 -20.01 -27.56 8.28
C THR A 283 -18.89 -28.54 8.67
N TYR A 284 -17.81 -28.04 9.26
CA TYR A 284 -16.71 -28.86 9.77
C TYR A 284 -17.05 -29.62 11.05
N ASP A 285 -17.87 -29.05 11.96
CA ASP A 285 -18.34 -29.77 13.15
C ASP A 285 -19.18 -31.00 12.79
N LYS A 286 -19.96 -30.94 11.71
CA LYS A 286 -20.68 -32.09 11.16
C LYS A 286 -19.75 -33.13 10.54
N LEU A 287 -18.69 -32.68 9.87
CA LEU A 287 -17.66 -33.56 9.28
C LEU A 287 -16.81 -34.22 10.36
N TRP A 288 -16.44 -33.47 11.41
CA TRP A 288 -15.71 -34.00 12.58
C TRP A 288 -16.48 -35.05 13.35
N SER A 289 -17.77 -34.83 13.58
CA SER A 289 -18.64 -35.81 14.22
C SER A 289 -18.72 -37.13 13.42
N SER A 290 -18.63 -37.06 12.10
CA SER A 290 -18.58 -38.23 11.22
C SER A 290 -17.23 -38.97 11.29
N ILE A 291 -16.12 -38.21 11.33
CA ILE A 291 -14.75 -38.77 11.40
C ILE A 291 -14.42 -39.39 12.75
N ILE A 292 -14.90 -38.79 13.84
CA ILE A 292 -14.71 -39.35 15.22
C ILE A 292 -15.40 -40.69 15.39
N ASN A 293 -16.52 -40.91 14.70
CA ASN A 293 -17.25 -42.18 14.77
C ASN A 293 -16.56 -43.34 13.99
N GLU A 294 -15.60 -43.05 13.11
CA GLU A 294 -14.90 -44.07 12.31
C GLU A 294 -13.52 -44.53 12.86
N GLN A 295 -12.92 -43.80 13.85
CA GLN A 295 -11.58 -44.20 14.36
C GLN A 295 -11.49 -44.21 15.89
N LYS A 296 -11.41 -45.39 16.46
CA LYS A 296 -11.35 -45.73 17.91
C LYS A 296 -9.95 -45.68 18.54
N ILE A 297 -9.06 -44.73 18.23
CA ILE A 297 -7.74 -44.64 18.87
C ILE A 297 -7.38 -43.17 19.16
N GLY A 298 -7.20 -42.83 20.44
CA GLY A 298 -6.70 -41.53 20.91
C GLY A 298 -7.76 -40.52 21.36
N ILE A 299 -8.97 -40.97 21.60
CA ILE A 299 -10.17 -40.12 21.83
C ILE A 299 -10.06 -39.20 23.04
N GLN A 300 -9.38 -39.59 24.11
CA GLN A 300 -9.36 -38.82 25.36
C GLN A 300 -8.55 -37.53 25.25
N GLN A 301 -7.43 -37.54 24.58
CA GLN A 301 -6.60 -36.34 24.38
C GLN A 301 -7.19 -35.38 23.30
N ILE A 302 -7.85 -35.93 22.30
CA ILE A 302 -8.56 -35.14 21.29
C ILE A 302 -9.81 -34.52 21.91
N GLN A 303 -10.51 -35.24 22.80
CA GLN A 303 -11.69 -34.75 23.51
C GLN A 303 -11.33 -33.62 24.50
N GLU A 304 -10.18 -33.69 25.15
CA GLU A 304 -9.71 -32.61 26.05
C GLU A 304 -9.38 -31.33 25.25
N ILE A 305 -8.76 -31.45 24.09
CA ILE A 305 -8.48 -30.30 23.17
C ILE A 305 -9.80 -29.78 22.58
N TYR A 306 -10.73 -30.64 22.20
CA TYR A 306 -12.03 -30.26 21.67
C TYR A 306 -12.88 -29.54 22.73
N ASN A 307 -12.95 -30.04 23.95
CA ASN A 307 -13.67 -29.42 25.04
C ASN A 307 -13.07 -28.09 25.43
N TRP A 308 -11.75 -27.98 25.43
CA TRP A 308 -11.03 -26.72 25.66
C TRP A 308 -11.31 -25.69 24.55
N VAL A 309 -11.24 -26.09 23.29
CA VAL A 309 -11.57 -25.22 22.14
C VAL A 309 -13.04 -24.81 22.14
N SER A 310 -13.97 -25.75 22.45
CA SER A 310 -15.41 -25.45 22.49
C SER A 310 -15.76 -24.49 23.63
N GLN A 311 -15.15 -24.64 24.79
CA GLN A 311 -15.37 -23.76 25.92
C GLN A 311 -14.88 -22.35 25.67
N HIS A 312 -13.72 -22.21 25.00
CA HIS A 312 -13.18 -20.88 24.66
C HIS A 312 -13.87 -20.26 23.46
N THR A 313 -14.49 -21.06 22.58
CA THR A 313 -15.35 -20.56 21.49
C THR A 313 -16.64 -19.94 22.07
N GLN A 314 -17.19 -20.52 23.12
CA GLN A 314 -18.34 -19.96 23.83
C GLN A 314 -17.99 -18.66 24.56
N ASP A 315 -16.81 -18.59 25.17
CA ASP A 315 -16.31 -17.36 25.80
C ASP A 315 -16.10 -16.24 24.79
N ILE A 316 -15.68 -16.58 23.56
CA ILE A 316 -15.56 -15.64 22.43
C ILE A 316 -16.94 -15.14 21.99
N GLN A 317 -17.95 -16.02 21.88
CA GLN A 317 -19.31 -15.63 21.55
C GLN A 317 -19.90 -14.70 22.62
N ASN A 318 -19.67 -14.99 23.87
CA ASN A 318 -20.12 -14.15 25.00
C ASN A 318 -19.45 -12.75 24.92
N LEU A 319 -18.15 -12.70 24.65
CA LEU A 319 -17.41 -11.43 24.47
C LEU A 319 -17.88 -10.62 23.26
N ILE A 320 -18.31 -11.31 22.19
CA ILE A 320 -18.90 -10.65 21.01
C ILE A 320 -20.29 -10.10 21.35
N GLU A 321 -21.11 -10.85 22.09
CA GLU A 321 -22.42 -10.38 22.58
C GLU A 321 -22.28 -9.21 23.54
N ASP A 322 -21.32 -9.26 24.48
CA ASP A 322 -21.01 -8.14 25.38
C ASP A 322 -20.54 -6.90 24.60
N ARG A 323 -19.73 -7.06 23.55
CA ARG A 323 -19.32 -5.97 22.69
C ARG A 323 -20.49 -5.38 21.88
N VAL A 324 -21.40 -6.21 21.38
CA VAL A 324 -22.63 -5.76 20.72
C VAL A 324 -23.54 -5.00 21.69
N ASN A 325 -23.64 -5.47 22.94
CA ASN A 325 -24.39 -4.78 23.98
C ASN A 325 -23.73 -3.46 24.41
N LEU A 326 -22.39 -3.40 24.47
CA LEU A 326 -21.63 -2.16 24.67
C LEU A 326 -21.83 -1.18 23.51
N LEU A 327 -21.86 -1.65 22.26
CA LEU A 327 -22.15 -0.80 21.11
C LEU A 327 -23.55 -0.23 21.14
N LYS A 328 -24.57 -1.01 21.58
CA LYS A 328 -25.92 -0.51 21.82
C LYS A 328 -25.97 0.50 22.98
N GLN A 329 -25.17 0.32 24.03
CA GLN A 329 -25.04 1.30 25.12
C GLN A 329 -24.33 2.58 24.64
N VAL A 330 -23.32 2.47 23.78
CA VAL A 330 -22.65 3.60 23.13
C VAL A 330 -23.60 4.35 22.20
N GLU A 331 -24.48 3.66 21.47
CA GLU A 331 -25.51 4.26 20.63
C GLU A 331 -26.54 5.05 21.48
N LYS A 332 -26.99 4.48 22.61
CA LYS A 332 -27.85 5.17 23.56
C LYS A 332 -27.17 6.38 24.21
N LEU A 333 -25.89 6.24 24.59
CA LEU A 333 -25.08 7.34 25.11
C LEU A 333 -24.77 8.41 24.07
N THR A 334 -24.70 8.05 22.79
CA THR A 334 -24.51 9.01 21.69
C THR A 334 -25.75 9.89 21.50
N VAL A 335 -26.96 9.33 21.67
CA VAL A 335 -28.22 10.08 21.63
C VAL A 335 -28.34 11.01 22.86
N GLU A 336 -27.96 10.54 24.04
CA GLU A 336 -27.89 11.37 25.24
C GLU A 336 -26.82 12.46 25.17
N ASN A 337 -25.68 12.19 24.53
CA ASN A 337 -24.61 13.17 24.28
C ASN A 337 -24.98 14.27 23.28
N GLN A 338 -25.97 14.08 22.40
CA GLN A 338 -26.46 15.17 21.53
C GLN A 338 -27.12 16.27 22.36
N HIS A 339 -27.71 15.95 23.49
CA HIS A 339 -28.26 16.95 24.44
C HIS A 339 -27.17 17.63 25.28
N LEU A 340 -26.04 16.95 25.49
CA LEU A 340 -24.88 17.44 26.24
C LEU A 340 -23.88 18.25 25.38
N ARG A 341 -23.92 18.13 24.06
CA ARG A 341 -23.00 18.92 23.16
C ARG A 341 -23.18 20.43 23.24
N GLN A 342 -24.33 20.89 23.69
CA GLN A 342 -24.55 22.32 23.96
C GLN A 342 -23.87 22.81 25.26
N GLN A 343 -23.29 21.89 26.02
CA GLN A 343 -22.57 22.17 27.29
C GLN A 343 -21.07 21.78 27.25
N ILE A 344 -20.52 21.44 26.06
CA ILE A 344 -19.16 20.85 25.95
C ILE A 344 -18.18 21.73 25.15
N GLU A 345 -18.12 22.98 25.43
CA GLU A 345 -16.86 23.72 25.19
C GLU A 345 -15.76 23.42 26.23
N ASP A 346 -16.13 22.71 27.33
CA ASP A 346 -15.23 22.49 28.47
C ASP A 346 -14.71 21.04 28.66
N LYS A 347 -14.88 20.10 27.71
CA LYS A 347 -14.55 18.67 27.95
C LYS A 347 -13.65 17.97 26.92
N ASP A 348 -12.57 18.58 26.50
CA ASP A 348 -11.47 17.91 25.75
C ASP A 348 -10.74 16.81 26.54
N THR A 349 -11.05 16.67 27.81
CA THR A 349 -10.37 15.71 28.70
C THR A 349 -11.00 14.29 28.70
N HIS A 350 -12.22 14.11 28.16
CA HIS A 350 -12.89 12.81 28.18
C HIS A 350 -12.58 11.91 26.97
N ILE A 351 -12.21 12.47 25.84
CA ILE A 351 -11.82 11.71 24.62
C ILE A 351 -10.51 10.94 24.87
N ARG A 352 -9.57 11.53 25.59
CA ARG A 352 -8.29 10.89 25.95
C ARG A 352 -8.43 9.63 26.79
N ASN A 353 -9.48 9.53 27.61
CA ASN A 353 -9.71 8.35 28.46
C ASN A 353 -10.30 7.17 27.68
N ILE A 354 -11.06 7.40 26.59
CA ILE A 354 -11.65 6.34 25.76
C ILE A 354 -10.58 5.73 24.85
N GLU A 355 -9.64 6.50 24.33
CA GLU A 355 -8.49 6.01 23.56
C GLU A 355 -7.55 5.16 24.43
N ALA A 356 -7.33 5.58 25.68
CA ALA A 356 -6.56 4.79 26.67
C ALA A 356 -7.24 3.46 27.02
N ILE A 357 -8.57 3.41 27.07
CA ILE A 357 -9.35 2.20 27.36
C ILE A 357 -9.35 1.26 26.14
N ASN A 358 -9.47 1.76 24.92
CA ASN A 358 -9.37 0.96 23.71
C ASN A 358 -7.96 0.35 23.53
N GLN A 359 -6.91 1.10 23.79
CA GLN A 359 -5.55 0.56 23.83
C GLN A 359 -5.34 -0.45 24.98
N ALA A 360 -5.99 -0.26 26.13
CA ALA A 360 -5.92 -1.22 27.22
C ALA A 360 -6.63 -2.56 26.88
N ILE A 361 -7.73 -2.52 26.13
CA ILE A 361 -8.48 -3.72 25.70
C ILE A 361 -7.70 -4.52 24.65
N VAL A 362 -7.12 -3.85 23.66
CA VAL A 362 -6.28 -4.48 22.62
C VAL A 362 -4.99 -5.07 23.22
N ASN A 363 -4.48 -4.50 24.31
CA ASN A 363 -3.29 -4.98 25.01
C ASN A 363 -3.57 -6.08 26.06
N THR A 364 -4.83 -6.48 26.30
CA THR A 364 -5.13 -7.53 27.27
C THR A 364 -4.58 -8.89 26.83
N LYS A 365 -4.06 -9.64 27.79
CA LYS A 365 -3.56 -11.02 27.57
C LYS A 365 -4.62 -11.91 26.89
N GLY A 366 -5.92 -11.68 27.15
CA GLY A 366 -7.03 -12.41 26.56
C GLY A 366 -7.13 -12.25 25.04
N TRP A 367 -7.01 -11.03 24.51
CA TRP A 367 -7.05 -10.77 23.06
C TRP A 367 -5.91 -11.43 22.31
N LYS A 368 -4.69 -11.35 22.85
CA LYS A 368 -3.49 -12.03 22.28
C LYS A 368 -3.65 -13.56 22.27
N TYR A 369 -4.27 -14.15 23.29
CA TYR A 369 -4.57 -15.59 23.34
C TYR A 369 -5.62 -16.01 22.32
N LEU A 370 -6.62 -15.20 22.07
CA LEU A 370 -7.69 -15.46 21.11
C LEU A 370 -7.19 -15.49 19.67
N GLU A 371 -6.34 -14.57 19.31
CA GLU A 371 -5.73 -14.54 17.98
C GLU A 371 -4.82 -15.75 17.74
N ILE A 372 -4.09 -16.16 18.77
CA ILE A 372 -3.25 -17.37 18.76
C ILE A 372 -4.08 -18.63 18.50
N ILE A 373 -5.21 -18.79 19.22
CA ILE A 373 -6.10 -19.96 19.08
C ILE A 373 -6.71 -20.03 17.69
N ARG A 374 -7.14 -18.89 17.12
CA ARG A 374 -7.68 -18.80 15.75
C ARG A 374 -6.66 -19.24 14.70
N ARG A 375 -5.40 -18.82 14.84
CA ARG A 375 -4.31 -19.14 13.91
C ARG A 375 -3.88 -20.62 14.01
N VAL A 376 -3.80 -21.17 15.24
CA VAL A 376 -3.49 -22.60 15.46
C VAL A 376 -4.59 -23.50 14.88
N ARG A 377 -5.86 -23.12 15.04
CA ARG A 377 -6.99 -23.85 14.45
C ARG A 377 -6.89 -23.91 12.92
N ASN A 378 -6.59 -22.79 12.27
CA ASN A 378 -6.44 -22.73 10.81
C ASN A 378 -5.28 -23.57 10.31
N PHE A 379 -4.17 -23.63 11.03
CA PHE A 379 -3.03 -24.51 10.71
C PHE A 379 -3.42 -26.00 10.71
N PHE A 380 -4.17 -26.46 11.73
CA PHE A 380 -4.61 -27.85 11.78
C PHE A 380 -5.64 -28.20 10.69
N LEU A 381 -6.36 -27.23 10.15
CA LEU A 381 -7.33 -27.42 9.07
C LEU A 381 -6.66 -27.54 7.69
N LEU A 382 -5.49 -26.92 7.50
CA LEU A 382 -4.80 -26.86 6.20
C LEU A 382 -3.75 -27.96 6.01
N ASN A 383 -3.19 -28.54 7.09
CA ASN A 383 -2.08 -29.51 7.02
C ASN A 383 -2.51 -30.96 7.36
N LYS A 384 -2.15 -31.89 6.47
CA LYS A 384 -2.37 -33.34 6.62
C LYS A 384 -1.82 -33.89 7.96
N TRP A 385 -2.54 -34.77 8.60
CA TRP A 385 -2.39 -35.40 9.92
C TRP A 385 -0.97 -35.86 10.35
N ASN A 386 -0.01 -36.00 9.45
CA ASN A 386 1.34 -36.53 9.75
C ASN A 386 2.24 -35.60 10.63
N SER A 387 1.82 -34.36 10.89
CA SER A 387 2.61 -33.38 11.66
C SER A 387 2.24 -33.27 13.14
N ILE A 388 1.09 -33.82 13.56
CA ILE A 388 0.60 -33.75 14.94
C ILE A 388 1.60 -34.29 15.98
N PRO A 389 2.22 -35.45 15.80
CA PRO A 389 3.18 -35.98 16.77
C PRO A 389 4.42 -35.06 16.94
N LYS A 390 4.85 -34.41 15.88
CA LYS A 390 6.01 -33.47 15.90
C LYS A 390 5.67 -32.20 16.66
N VAL A 391 4.45 -31.67 16.49
CA VAL A 391 3.96 -30.46 17.18
C VAL A 391 3.78 -30.74 18.67
N VAL A 392 3.16 -31.86 19.03
CA VAL A 392 2.97 -32.25 20.45
C VAL A 392 4.30 -32.46 21.15
N ASN A 393 5.29 -33.10 20.49
CA ASN A 393 6.62 -33.28 21.06
C ASN A 393 7.35 -31.95 21.24
N ARG A 394 7.18 -31.01 20.32
CA ARG A 394 7.81 -29.67 20.39
C ARG A 394 7.14 -28.79 21.46
N ILE A 395 5.83 -28.87 21.67
CA ILE A 395 5.14 -28.21 22.79
C ILE A 395 5.69 -28.71 24.14
N LYS A 396 5.94 -30.01 24.24
CA LYS A 396 6.51 -30.61 25.46
C LYS A 396 7.96 -30.18 25.72
N THR A 397 8.76 -29.95 24.67
CA THR A 397 10.21 -29.66 24.80
C THR A 397 10.53 -28.17 24.80
N LYS A 398 9.77 -27.33 24.12
CA LYS A 398 10.04 -25.90 23.92
C LYS A 398 8.94 -24.96 24.38
N GLY A 399 7.83 -25.50 24.84
CA GLY A 399 6.68 -24.74 25.36
C GLY A 399 5.71 -24.28 24.25
N LEU A 400 4.47 -24.00 24.67
CA LEU A 400 3.34 -23.67 23.80
C LEU A 400 3.60 -22.38 23.01
N ARG A 401 4.10 -21.33 23.65
CA ARG A 401 4.30 -19.99 23.07
C ARG A 401 5.31 -20.01 21.93
N GLU A 402 6.45 -20.70 22.10
CA GLU A 402 7.50 -20.79 21.06
C GLU A 402 7.02 -21.64 19.88
N THR A 403 6.24 -22.71 20.17
CA THR A 403 5.69 -23.58 19.13
C THR A 403 4.59 -22.85 18.32
N VAL A 404 3.74 -22.07 18.99
CA VAL A 404 2.72 -21.24 18.34
C VAL A 404 3.35 -20.17 17.45
N ASN A 405 4.34 -19.43 17.92
CA ASN A 405 5.04 -18.42 17.11
C ASN A 405 5.67 -19.02 15.82
N LEU A 406 6.18 -20.26 15.91
CA LEU A 406 6.72 -20.96 14.75
C LEU A 406 5.64 -21.44 13.78
N ILE A 407 4.50 -21.88 14.30
CA ILE A 407 3.34 -22.27 13.49
C ILE A 407 2.77 -21.02 12.78
N GLU A 408 2.64 -19.90 13.48
CA GLU A 408 2.20 -18.63 12.89
C GLU A 408 3.13 -18.14 11.78
N LYS A 409 4.43 -18.17 12.01
CA LYS A 409 5.42 -17.83 10.96
C LYS A 409 5.23 -18.72 9.74
N LYS A 410 5.00 -20.01 9.94
CA LYS A 410 4.86 -20.98 8.85
C LYS A 410 3.54 -20.80 8.08
N ILE A 411 2.42 -20.52 8.76
CA ILE A 411 1.12 -20.27 8.11
C ILE A 411 1.14 -18.98 7.29
N ASN A 412 1.69 -17.90 7.85
CA ASN A 412 1.81 -16.63 7.12
C ASN A 412 2.72 -16.79 5.91
N TYR A 413 3.76 -17.58 6.03
CA TYR A 413 4.69 -17.91 4.97
C TYR A 413 3.99 -18.70 3.85
N GLU A 414 3.29 -19.80 4.16
CA GLU A 414 2.59 -20.62 3.17
C GLU A 414 1.45 -19.87 2.46
N ASN A 415 0.72 -18.98 3.14
CA ASN A 415 -0.32 -18.15 2.52
C ASN A 415 0.28 -17.08 1.59
N ASN A 416 1.38 -16.46 2.00
CA ASN A 416 2.06 -15.48 1.16
C ASN A 416 2.65 -16.13 -0.09
N ASP A 417 3.26 -17.32 0.03
CA ASP A 417 3.81 -18.06 -1.09
C ASP A 417 2.72 -18.48 -2.09
N TYR A 418 1.54 -18.92 -1.62
CA TYR A 418 0.43 -19.25 -2.51
C TYR A 418 -0.09 -18.03 -3.31
N ASN A 419 -0.25 -16.90 -2.67
CA ASN A 419 -0.66 -15.67 -3.33
C ASN A 419 0.42 -15.19 -4.31
N TYR A 420 1.69 -15.32 -3.93
CA TYR A 420 2.81 -14.97 -4.78
C TYR A 420 2.92 -15.89 -6.00
N ASP A 421 2.81 -17.23 -5.85
CA ASP A 421 2.85 -18.18 -6.97
C ASP A 421 1.77 -17.86 -8.00
N LYS A 422 0.56 -17.53 -7.55
CA LYS A 422 -0.52 -17.13 -8.45
C LYS A 422 -0.19 -15.81 -9.16
N TRP A 423 0.36 -14.84 -8.45
CA TRP A 423 0.71 -13.53 -9.02
C TRP A 423 1.83 -13.67 -10.06
N ILE A 424 2.94 -14.35 -9.74
CA ILE A 424 4.06 -14.48 -10.68
C ILE A 424 3.67 -15.26 -11.94
N ARG A 425 2.83 -16.29 -11.82
CA ARG A 425 2.30 -17.00 -12.98
C ARG A 425 1.43 -16.12 -13.88
N SER A 426 0.74 -15.14 -13.32
CA SER A 426 -0.02 -14.16 -14.10
C SER A 426 0.87 -13.14 -14.85
N GLN A 427 2.15 -13.00 -14.45
CA GLN A 427 3.12 -12.16 -15.14
C GLN A 427 3.75 -12.83 -16.36
N ILE A 428 3.57 -14.14 -16.57
CA ILE A 428 4.09 -14.84 -17.75
C ILE A 428 3.40 -14.28 -19.00
N PRO A 429 4.16 -13.79 -20.00
CA PRO A 429 3.60 -13.18 -21.19
C PRO A 429 2.69 -14.14 -21.96
N SER A 430 1.47 -13.69 -22.30
CA SER A 430 0.58 -14.44 -23.19
C SER A 430 1.12 -14.49 -24.63
N ASN A 431 0.59 -15.40 -25.46
CA ASN A 431 1.02 -15.50 -26.88
C ASN A 431 0.83 -14.19 -27.66
N SER A 432 -0.18 -13.37 -27.33
CA SER A 432 -0.35 -12.05 -27.94
C SER A 432 0.80 -11.11 -27.56
N VAL A 433 1.12 -11.04 -26.27
CA VAL A 433 2.22 -10.21 -25.74
C VAL A 433 3.58 -10.69 -26.30
N ILE A 434 3.79 -12.02 -26.40
CA ILE A 434 5.01 -12.58 -27.04
C ILE A 434 5.15 -12.11 -28.50
N ASN A 435 4.04 -12.02 -29.25
CA ASN A 435 4.08 -11.53 -30.62
C ASN A 435 4.37 -10.03 -30.69
N GLU A 436 3.83 -9.23 -29.78
CA GLU A 436 4.13 -7.80 -29.65
C GLU A 436 5.62 -7.59 -29.31
N ILE A 437 6.15 -8.34 -28.34
CA ILE A 437 7.58 -8.33 -27.98
C ILE A 437 8.47 -8.65 -29.21
N LYS A 438 8.11 -9.65 -30.03
CA LYS A 438 8.88 -9.97 -31.24
C LYS A 438 8.89 -8.82 -32.24
N VAL A 439 7.77 -8.13 -32.40
CA VAL A 439 7.70 -6.95 -33.27
C VAL A 439 8.56 -5.80 -32.69
N GLU A 440 8.54 -5.59 -31.39
CA GLU A 440 9.36 -4.57 -30.72
C GLU A 440 10.87 -4.87 -30.87
N ILE A 441 11.28 -6.15 -30.70
CA ILE A 441 12.68 -6.57 -30.92
C ILE A 441 13.15 -6.21 -32.31
N GLU A 442 12.32 -6.36 -33.36
CA GLU A 442 12.71 -5.98 -34.72
C GLU A 442 12.96 -4.46 -34.88
N GLN A 443 12.33 -3.64 -34.03
CA GLN A 443 12.48 -2.19 -34.00
C GLN A 443 13.67 -1.70 -33.17
N PHE A 444 14.31 -2.58 -32.37
CA PHE A 444 15.50 -2.20 -31.61
C PHE A 444 16.62 -1.68 -32.48
N SER A 445 17.16 -0.51 -32.10
CA SER A 445 18.31 0.12 -32.79
C SER A 445 19.59 -0.70 -32.60
N GLN A 446 19.70 -1.39 -31.44
CA GLN A 446 20.81 -2.28 -31.13
C GLN A 446 20.27 -3.67 -30.81
N LYS A 447 20.87 -4.70 -31.38
CA LYS A 447 20.53 -6.10 -31.09
C LYS A 447 21.77 -6.78 -30.51
N PRO A 448 22.18 -6.42 -29.26
CA PRO A 448 23.38 -6.95 -28.64
C PRO A 448 23.29 -8.47 -28.45
N ILE A 449 24.39 -9.17 -28.66
CA ILE A 449 24.50 -10.57 -28.28
C ILE A 449 24.74 -10.63 -26.77
N ILE A 450 23.85 -11.34 -26.05
CA ILE A 450 23.97 -11.57 -24.60
C ILE A 450 24.52 -12.99 -24.40
N SER A 451 25.72 -13.07 -23.85
CA SER A 451 26.37 -14.34 -23.49
C SER A 451 25.93 -14.78 -22.11
N ILE A 452 25.14 -15.85 -22.01
CA ILE A 452 24.84 -16.47 -20.72
C ILE A 452 25.96 -17.45 -20.37
N VAL A 453 26.54 -17.31 -19.19
CA VAL A 453 27.64 -18.16 -18.71
C VAL A 453 27.16 -19.06 -17.58
N MET A 454 27.47 -20.35 -17.66
CA MET A 454 26.97 -21.38 -16.75
C MET A 454 28.10 -22.34 -16.38
N PRO A 455 28.62 -22.29 -15.14
CA PRO A 455 29.46 -23.36 -14.61
C PRO A 455 28.58 -24.55 -14.21
N THR A 456 29.01 -25.79 -14.45
CA THR A 456 28.29 -26.99 -13.99
C THR A 456 29.24 -28.02 -13.38
N TYR A 457 28.81 -28.69 -12.31
CA TYR A 457 29.54 -29.73 -11.63
C TYR A 457 28.60 -30.74 -11.00
N ASN A 458 28.60 -32.00 -11.52
CA ASN A 458 27.80 -33.12 -11.03
C ASN A 458 26.28 -32.78 -10.84
N THR A 459 25.75 -31.93 -11.70
CA THR A 459 24.36 -31.47 -11.65
C THR A 459 23.40 -32.60 -12.00
N ASP A 460 22.22 -32.61 -11.36
CA ASP A 460 21.13 -33.49 -11.79
C ASP A 460 20.75 -33.19 -13.25
N LYS A 461 20.62 -34.25 -14.06
CA LYS A 461 20.35 -34.17 -15.49
C LYS A 461 19.09 -33.37 -15.84
N ASN A 462 18.02 -33.52 -15.02
CA ASN A 462 16.75 -32.85 -15.29
C ASN A 462 16.82 -31.35 -14.93
N LEU A 463 17.56 -31.02 -13.87
CA LEU A 463 17.75 -29.62 -13.48
C LEU A 463 18.61 -28.89 -14.51
N LEU A 464 19.73 -29.50 -14.93
CA LEU A 464 20.59 -28.95 -15.97
C LEU A 464 19.83 -28.75 -17.29
N ALA A 465 18.98 -29.71 -17.68
CA ALA A 465 18.14 -29.58 -18.86
C ALA A 465 17.18 -28.40 -18.76
N LYS A 466 16.54 -28.19 -17.61
CA LYS A 466 15.64 -27.05 -17.38
C LYS A 466 16.39 -25.72 -17.46
N ALA A 467 17.57 -25.63 -16.86
CA ALA A 467 18.42 -24.44 -16.93
C ALA A 467 18.77 -24.08 -18.39
N ILE A 468 19.21 -25.08 -19.17
CA ILE A 468 19.55 -24.88 -20.59
C ILE A 468 18.30 -24.50 -21.40
N ASP A 469 17.16 -25.18 -21.17
CA ASP A 469 15.92 -24.90 -21.87
C ASP A 469 15.33 -23.52 -21.53
N SER A 470 15.54 -23.01 -20.33
CA SER A 470 15.14 -21.66 -19.96
C SER A 470 15.83 -20.59 -20.84
N VAL A 471 17.09 -20.81 -21.22
CA VAL A 471 17.82 -19.95 -22.15
C VAL A 471 17.39 -20.18 -23.61
N ARG A 472 17.19 -21.43 -24.02
CA ARG A 472 16.77 -21.77 -25.40
C ARG A 472 15.39 -21.23 -25.74
N ASN A 473 14.50 -21.12 -24.77
CA ASN A 473 13.13 -20.67 -24.93
C ASN A 473 13.01 -19.12 -24.83
N GLN A 474 14.09 -18.38 -24.70
CA GLN A 474 14.05 -16.91 -24.63
C GLN A 474 13.38 -16.31 -25.87
N ILE A 475 12.51 -15.32 -25.66
CA ILE A 475 11.84 -14.58 -26.75
C ILE A 475 12.85 -13.79 -27.57
N TYR A 476 13.85 -13.20 -26.90
CA TYR A 476 14.96 -12.49 -27.54
C TYR A 476 15.92 -13.46 -28.22
N PRO A 477 16.16 -13.38 -29.54
CA PRO A 477 16.88 -14.43 -30.26
C PRO A 477 18.41 -14.29 -30.27
N TYR A 478 18.95 -13.11 -29.91
CA TYR A 478 20.38 -12.79 -30.05
C TYR A 478 21.12 -13.09 -28.73
N TRP A 479 21.28 -14.37 -28.45
CA TRP A 479 22.00 -14.88 -27.29
C TRP A 479 22.93 -16.04 -27.66
N GLU A 480 23.86 -16.31 -26.77
CA GLU A 480 24.66 -17.55 -26.76
C GLU A 480 24.73 -18.07 -25.32
N LEU A 481 24.87 -19.39 -25.17
CA LEU A 481 25.01 -20.04 -23.88
C LEU A 481 26.38 -20.73 -23.81
N CYS A 482 27.25 -20.23 -22.92
CA CYS A 482 28.61 -20.71 -22.72
C CYS A 482 28.67 -21.53 -21.43
N ILE A 483 28.90 -22.84 -21.55
CA ILE A 483 28.87 -23.78 -20.41
C ILE A 483 30.27 -24.37 -20.18
N CYS A 484 30.71 -24.34 -18.93
CA CYS A 484 31.91 -25.06 -18.51
C CYS A 484 31.52 -26.23 -17.59
N ASP A 485 31.77 -27.46 -18.02
CA ASP A 485 31.74 -28.64 -17.14
C ASP A 485 33.04 -28.68 -16.31
N ASP A 486 32.92 -28.46 -15.00
CA ASP A 486 34.02 -28.39 -14.07
C ASP A 486 34.55 -29.78 -13.64
N CYS A 487 34.85 -30.61 -14.64
CA CYS A 487 35.34 -31.97 -14.46
C CYS A 487 34.34 -32.88 -13.70
N SER A 488 33.07 -32.89 -14.10
CA SER A 488 32.06 -33.76 -13.52
C SER A 488 32.45 -35.24 -13.61
N SER A 489 32.28 -35.94 -12.52
CA SER A 489 32.44 -37.39 -12.46
C SER A 489 31.25 -38.15 -13.02
N ASN A 490 30.05 -37.50 -13.00
CA ASN A 490 28.84 -38.03 -13.61
C ASN A 490 28.91 -37.81 -15.13
N LYS A 491 29.01 -38.90 -15.89
CA LYS A 491 29.10 -38.85 -17.36
C LYS A 491 27.85 -38.29 -18.05
N GLU A 492 26.68 -38.46 -17.44
CA GLU A 492 25.41 -37.98 -18.00
C GLU A 492 25.40 -36.45 -18.18
N VAL A 493 26.14 -35.72 -17.34
CA VAL A 493 26.27 -34.27 -17.46
C VAL A 493 26.91 -33.89 -18.81
N TRP A 494 28.08 -34.49 -19.13
CA TRP A 494 28.79 -34.16 -20.36
C TRP A 494 28.03 -34.67 -21.60
N GLU A 495 27.44 -35.85 -21.55
CA GLU A 495 26.61 -36.41 -22.63
C GLU A 495 25.42 -35.49 -22.94
N LEU A 496 24.75 -34.98 -21.95
CA LEU A 496 23.66 -34.01 -22.10
C LEU A 496 24.14 -32.72 -22.75
N LEU A 497 25.26 -32.17 -22.31
CA LEU A 497 25.85 -30.94 -22.88
C LEU A 497 26.20 -31.11 -24.36
N GLU A 498 26.81 -32.25 -24.72
CA GLU A 498 27.10 -32.59 -26.14
C GLU A 498 25.82 -32.70 -26.97
N GLU A 499 24.76 -33.28 -26.43
CA GLU A 499 23.47 -33.36 -27.10
C GLU A 499 22.91 -31.98 -27.42
N TYR A 500 22.88 -31.07 -26.43
CA TYR A 500 22.38 -29.69 -26.62
C TYR A 500 23.24 -28.89 -27.59
N ALA A 501 24.57 -28.95 -27.47
CA ALA A 501 25.48 -28.26 -28.38
C ALA A 501 25.40 -28.74 -29.85
N LYS A 502 25.05 -30.00 -30.07
CA LYS A 502 24.75 -30.53 -31.42
C LYS A 502 23.45 -29.98 -31.98
N LYS A 503 22.42 -29.80 -31.12
CA LYS A 503 21.07 -29.35 -31.52
C LYS A 503 21.01 -27.83 -31.76
N ASP A 504 21.77 -27.01 -31.01
CA ASP A 504 21.75 -25.56 -31.10
C ASP A 504 23.19 -25.01 -31.13
N LYS A 505 23.57 -24.37 -32.21
CA LYS A 505 24.94 -23.83 -32.41
C LYS A 505 25.26 -22.61 -31.53
N ARG A 506 24.26 -22.02 -30.88
CA ARG A 506 24.47 -20.94 -29.92
C ARG A 506 24.95 -21.47 -28.57
N ILE A 507 24.87 -22.78 -28.33
CA ILE A 507 25.38 -23.43 -27.12
C ILE A 507 26.83 -23.86 -27.35
N LYS A 508 27.72 -23.25 -26.56
CA LYS A 508 29.16 -23.50 -26.57
C LYS A 508 29.55 -24.21 -25.29
N ILE A 509 30.30 -25.29 -25.40
CA ILE A 509 30.66 -26.09 -24.24
C ILE A 509 32.18 -26.28 -24.13
N VAL A 510 32.69 -26.30 -22.95
CA VAL A 510 34.07 -26.65 -22.62
C VAL A 510 34.12 -27.53 -21.37
N ARG A 511 35.05 -28.45 -21.34
CA ARG A 511 35.32 -29.31 -20.15
C ARG A 511 36.64 -28.95 -19.51
N ALA A 512 36.60 -28.67 -18.19
CA ALA A 512 37.84 -28.45 -17.41
C ALA A 512 38.58 -29.77 -17.24
N LYS A 513 39.95 -29.71 -17.20
CA LYS A 513 40.79 -30.88 -16.99
C LYS A 513 40.79 -31.35 -15.51
N ASN A 514 40.53 -30.47 -14.59
CA ASN A 514 40.41 -30.66 -13.15
C ASN A 514 39.35 -29.69 -12.60
N ASN A 515 38.88 -29.95 -11.39
CA ASN A 515 37.87 -29.07 -10.77
C ASN A 515 38.52 -27.71 -10.46
N LEU A 516 38.00 -26.64 -11.07
CA LEU A 516 38.41 -25.24 -10.97
C LEU A 516 37.59 -24.47 -9.96
N ARG A 517 36.59 -25.09 -9.35
CA ARG A 517 35.55 -24.50 -8.52
C ARG A 517 34.73 -23.44 -9.28
N ILE A 518 33.75 -22.84 -8.57
CA ILE A 518 32.75 -22.00 -9.23
C ILE A 518 33.36 -20.81 -9.99
N ALA A 519 34.25 -20.04 -9.36
CA ALA A 519 34.88 -18.87 -9.98
C ALA A 519 35.74 -19.24 -11.20
N GLY A 520 36.56 -20.30 -11.06
CA GLY A 520 37.42 -20.76 -12.15
C GLY A 520 36.64 -21.36 -13.32
N ALA A 521 35.58 -22.13 -13.07
CA ALA A 521 34.73 -22.71 -14.09
C ALA A 521 33.91 -21.61 -14.80
N THR A 522 33.40 -20.61 -14.07
CA THR A 522 32.72 -19.46 -14.65
C THR A 522 33.65 -18.65 -15.56
N ASN A 523 34.87 -18.35 -15.13
CA ASN A 523 35.86 -17.67 -15.94
C ASN A 523 36.17 -18.48 -17.22
N LYS A 524 36.22 -19.81 -17.11
CA LYS A 524 36.42 -20.69 -18.27
C LYS A 524 35.26 -20.67 -19.24
N ALA A 525 34.03 -20.53 -18.75
CA ALA A 525 32.85 -20.34 -19.60
C ALA A 525 32.87 -18.97 -20.30
N ILE A 526 33.32 -17.92 -19.60
CA ILE A 526 33.45 -16.56 -20.16
C ILE A 526 34.46 -16.52 -21.32
N GLU A 527 35.51 -17.34 -21.32
CA GLU A 527 36.45 -17.43 -22.44
C GLU A 527 35.76 -17.81 -23.78
N LEU A 528 34.59 -18.48 -23.72
CA LEU A 528 33.78 -18.83 -24.90
C LEU A 528 32.87 -17.69 -25.35
N ALA A 529 32.65 -16.70 -24.50
CA ALA A 529 31.68 -15.62 -24.70
C ALA A 529 32.20 -14.61 -25.74
N SER A 530 31.38 -14.36 -26.76
CA SER A 530 31.68 -13.41 -27.84
C SER A 530 30.69 -12.24 -27.89
N GLY A 531 29.66 -12.23 -27.03
CA GLY A 531 28.66 -11.17 -26.98
C GLY A 531 29.11 -9.89 -26.31
N ASP A 532 28.31 -8.84 -26.42
CA ASP A 532 28.57 -7.51 -25.87
C ASP A 532 28.36 -7.46 -24.35
N TYR A 533 27.47 -8.33 -23.83
CA TYR A 533 27.12 -8.45 -22.44
C TYR A 533 27.23 -9.90 -21.96
N VAL A 534 27.55 -10.07 -20.70
CA VAL A 534 27.67 -11.37 -20.03
C VAL A 534 26.69 -11.43 -18.86
N GLY A 535 25.79 -12.41 -18.87
CA GLY A 535 24.86 -12.72 -17.75
C GLY A 535 25.22 -14.04 -17.09
N PHE A 536 25.05 -14.13 -15.77
CA PHE A 536 25.35 -15.34 -15.01
C PHE A 536 24.08 -16.15 -14.74
N LEU A 537 24.17 -17.46 -14.96
CA LEU A 537 23.10 -18.43 -14.65
C LEU A 537 23.70 -19.66 -13.97
N ASP A 538 23.17 -20.03 -12.80
CA ASP A 538 23.54 -21.25 -12.13
C ASP A 538 22.88 -22.47 -12.81
N HIS A 539 23.55 -23.62 -12.73
CA HIS A 539 23.20 -24.84 -13.50
C HIS A 539 21.91 -25.54 -13.05
N ASP A 540 21.32 -25.13 -11.95
CA ASP A 540 20.10 -25.68 -11.35
C ASP A 540 18.94 -24.67 -11.29
N ASP A 541 19.14 -23.46 -11.83
CA ASP A 541 18.20 -22.34 -11.83
C ASP A 541 17.57 -22.09 -13.20
N GLU A 542 16.60 -21.18 -13.27
CA GLU A 542 15.86 -20.90 -14.49
C GLU A 542 15.70 -19.37 -14.71
N LEU A 543 15.80 -18.94 -15.98
CA LEU A 543 15.41 -17.58 -16.40
C LEU A 543 13.94 -17.56 -16.83
N THR A 544 13.25 -16.43 -16.60
CA THR A 544 11.92 -16.21 -17.21
C THR A 544 12.05 -16.13 -18.72
N ILE A 545 10.99 -16.46 -19.46
CA ILE A 545 11.01 -16.51 -20.94
C ILE A 545 11.32 -15.16 -21.61
N ASP A 546 11.09 -14.06 -20.92
CA ASP A 546 11.29 -12.67 -21.37
C ASP A 546 12.56 -12.02 -20.80
N ALA A 547 13.35 -12.73 -20.00
CA ALA A 547 14.51 -12.15 -19.31
C ALA A 547 15.48 -11.41 -20.23
N LEU A 548 15.89 -12.04 -21.34
CA LEU A 548 16.83 -11.41 -22.25
C LEU A 548 16.20 -10.30 -23.10
N TYR A 549 14.89 -10.32 -23.33
CA TYR A 549 14.19 -9.21 -23.94
C TYR A 549 14.19 -7.96 -23.03
N GLU A 550 13.89 -8.11 -21.75
CA GLU A 550 13.91 -7.00 -20.78
C GLU A 550 15.31 -6.40 -20.66
N VAL A 551 16.35 -7.25 -20.65
CA VAL A 551 17.74 -6.79 -20.68
C VAL A 551 18.05 -6.02 -21.97
N ALA A 552 17.70 -6.56 -23.15
CA ALA A 552 17.95 -5.91 -24.43
C ALA A 552 17.17 -4.59 -24.58
N LYS A 553 15.95 -4.53 -24.05
CA LYS A 553 15.12 -3.31 -24.00
C LYS A 553 15.84 -2.20 -23.22
N VAL A 554 16.27 -2.49 -22.00
CA VAL A 554 16.99 -1.52 -21.16
C VAL A 554 18.31 -1.10 -21.77
N ILE A 555 19.02 -1.98 -22.50
CA ILE A 555 20.22 -1.60 -23.26
C ILE A 555 19.88 -0.58 -24.33
N ASN A 556 18.76 -0.75 -25.04
CA ASN A 556 18.32 0.22 -26.06
C ASN A 556 17.84 1.55 -25.47
N GLU A 557 17.24 1.53 -24.25
CA GLU A 557 16.71 2.74 -23.60
C GLU A 557 17.82 3.64 -23.03
N CYS A 558 18.81 3.07 -22.34
CA CYS A 558 19.79 3.87 -21.58
C CYS A 558 21.23 3.37 -21.63
N ASN A 559 21.52 2.31 -22.40
CA ASN A 559 22.87 1.78 -22.63
C ASN A 559 23.71 1.64 -21.34
N PRO A 560 23.24 0.87 -20.35
CA PRO A 560 23.91 0.69 -19.07
C PRO A 560 25.14 -0.21 -19.22
N ASP A 561 26.04 -0.14 -18.21
CA ASP A 561 27.19 -1.02 -18.17
C ASP A 561 26.94 -2.25 -17.30
N MET A 562 26.05 -2.11 -16.31
CA MET A 562 25.59 -3.19 -15.45
C MET A 562 24.05 -3.15 -15.31
N ILE A 563 23.44 -4.32 -15.40
CA ILE A 563 21.99 -4.51 -15.23
C ILE A 563 21.77 -5.58 -14.18
N TYR A 564 20.73 -5.43 -13.35
CA TYR A 564 20.26 -6.49 -12.47
C TYR A 564 18.74 -6.47 -12.34
N SER A 565 18.17 -7.61 -11.99
CA SER A 565 16.72 -7.77 -11.83
C SER A 565 16.33 -8.23 -10.43
N ASP A 566 15.02 -8.25 -10.17
CA ASP A 566 14.45 -8.99 -9.04
C ASP A 566 14.60 -10.50 -9.25
N GLU A 567 14.49 -11.26 -8.16
CA GLU A 567 14.55 -12.71 -8.15
C GLU A 567 13.50 -13.30 -7.21
N ASP A 568 13.19 -14.57 -7.40
CA ASP A 568 12.42 -15.37 -6.47
C ASP A 568 13.03 -16.77 -6.31
N LYS A 569 12.33 -17.65 -5.62
CA LYS A 569 12.77 -19.04 -5.48
C LYS A 569 11.72 -20.02 -5.98
N ILE A 570 12.19 -21.18 -6.47
CA ILE A 570 11.34 -22.36 -6.78
C ILE A 570 11.58 -23.41 -5.72
N ASP A 571 10.53 -23.87 -5.05
CA ASP A 571 10.63 -24.98 -4.10
C ASP A 571 10.70 -26.36 -4.80
N GLU A 572 10.87 -27.43 -4.01
CA GLU A 572 10.93 -28.82 -4.50
C GLU A 572 9.64 -29.29 -5.20
N ASN A 573 8.51 -28.62 -4.99
CA ASN A 573 7.21 -28.90 -5.61
C ASN A 573 6.96 -28.07 -6.86
N GLY A 574 7.87 -27.17 -7.23
CA GLY A 574 7.74 -26.24 -8.36
C GLY A 574 6.86 -25.02 -8.08
N ILE A 575 6.70 -24.65 -6.79
CA ILE A 575 5.96 -23.46 -6.34
C ILE A 575 6.95 -22.31 -6.25
N TYR A 576 6.59 -21.18 -6.85
CA TYR A 576 7.36 -19.93 -6.71
C TYR A 576 7.11 -19.29 -5.35
N CYS A 577 8.18 -18.88 -4.69
CA CYS A 577 8.16 -18.39 -3.31
C CYS A 577 9.29 -17.41 -3.02
N GLU A 578 9.24 -16.77 -1.87
CA GLU A 578 10.31 -15.89 -1.35
C GLU A 578 10.82 -14.85 -2.37
N PRO A 579 9.94 -14.01 -2.98
CA PRO A 579 10.40 -12.99 -3.91
C PRO A 579 11.30 -11.97 -3.22
N PHE A 580 12.41 -11.63 -3.85
CA PHE A 580 13.24 -10.51 -3.46
C PHE A 580 13.07 -9.35 -4.45
N PHE A 581 12.21 -8.42 -4.10
CA PHE A 581 12.01 -7.16 -4.80
C PHE A 581 13.07 -6.15 -4.33
N LYS A 582 14.01 -5.89 -5.19
CA LYS A 582 15.23 -5.13 -4.89
C LYS A 582 15.00 -3.63 -5.05
N PRO A 583 15.77 -2.78 -4.33
CA PRO A 583 15.81 -1.35 -4.65
C PRO A 583 16.62 -1.10 -5.93
N ASP A 584 16.49 0.11 -6.49
CA ASP A 584 17.46 0.63 -7.44
C ASP A 584 18.86 0.74 -6.80
N TRP A 585 19.87 1.14 -7.57
CA TRP A 585 21.25 1.18 -7.11
C TRP A 585 21.40 1.94 -5.78
N SER A 586 21.89 1.23 -4.78
CA SER A 586 22.07 1.71 -3.41
C SER A 586 23.52 1.45 -2.97
N PRO A 587 24.43 2.45 -3.10
CA PRO A 587 25.88 2.27 -2.91
C PRO A 587 26.29 1.98 -1.47
N ASP A 588 25.47 2.30 -0.47
CA ASP A 588 25.72 1.92 0.92
C ASP A 588 25.18 0.52 1.24
N TYR A 589 24.06 0.13 0.63
CA TYR A 589 23.46 -1.18 0.86
C TYR A 589 24.31 -2.30 0.28
N ILE A 590 24.92 -2.09 -0.90
CA ILE A 590 25.81 -3.09 -1.50
C ILE A 590 27.08 -3.38 -0.67
N LEU A 591 27.50 -2.44 0.18
CA LEU A 591 28.59 -2.67 1.15
C LEU A 591 28.13 -3.47 2.37
N SER A 592 26.83 -3.48 2.66
CA SER A 592 26.25 -4.22 3.78
C SER A 592 25.81 -5.63 3.39
N VAL A 593 25.45 -5.87 2.14
CA VAL A 593 25.05 -7.18 1.59
C VAL A 593 25.10 -7.17 0.08
N ASN A 594 25.44 -8.31 -0.53
CA ASN A 594 25.23 -8.48 -1.97
C ASN A 594 23.73 -8.66 -2.27
N TYR A 595 22.99 -7.57 -2.40
CA TYR A 595 21.55 -7.63 -2.71
C TYR A 595 21.27 -7.83 -4.21
N ILE A 596 22.28 -7.69 -5.06
CA ILE A 596 22.14 -7.86 -6.52
C ILE A 596 21.92 -9.33 -6.87
N CYS A 597 22.77 -10.25 -6.34
CA CYS A 597 22.71 -11.71 -6.57
C CYS A 597 22.37 -12.07 -8.04
N HIS A 598 21.14 -12.43 -8.32
CA HIS A 598 20.63 -12.87 -9.62
C HIS A 598 19.46 -11.95 -10.04
N PHE A 599 19.16 -11.70 -11.32
CA PHE A 599 19.96 -11.95 -12.49
C PHE A 599 20.86 -10.73 -12.77
N ALA A 600 22.16 -10.89 -12.80
CA ALA A 600 23.13 -9.81 -13.06
C ALA A 600 23.75 -9.95 -14.46
N VAL A 601 23.79 -8.84 -15.19
CA VAL A 601 24.34 -8.77 -16.58
C VAL A 601 25.34 -7.62 -16.66
N TYR A 602 26.49 -7.87 -17.22
CA TYR A 602 27.64 -6.97 -17.24
C TYR A 602 28.12 -6.69 -18.65
N ARG A 603 28.53 -5.46 -18.94
CA ARG A 603 29.21 -5.13 -20.20
C ARG A 603 30.54 -5.86 -20.26
N LYS A 604 30.72 -6.68 -21.30
CA LYS A 604 31.87 -7.59 -21.43
C LYS A 604 33.21 -6.86 -21.42
N SER A 605 33.33 -5.73 -22.11
CA SER A 605 34.58 -4.96 -22.18
C SER A 605 35.12 -4.55 -20.79
N ILE A 606 34.23 -4.12 -19.88
CA ILE A 606 34.62 -3.75 -18.50
C ILE A 606 35.00 -5.00 -17.70
N GLY A 607 34.23 -6.09 -17.86
CA GLY A 607 34.56 -7.36 -17.21
C GLY A 607 35.92 -7.92 -17.63
N ASP A 608 36.24 -7.84 -18.92
CA ASP A 608 37.56 -8.25 -19.47
C ASP A 608 38.70 -7.41 -18.86
N GLU A 609 38.54 -6.09 -18.73
CA GLU A 609 39.54 -5.22 -18.08
C GLU A 609 39.74 -5.58 -16.60
N LEU A 610 38.70 -5.99 -15.89
CA LEU A 610 38.73 -6.36 -14.47
C LEU A 610 39.30 -7.77 -14.23
N GLY A 611 39.36 -8.61 -15.27
CA GLY A 611 39.75 -10.01 -15.18
C GLY A 611 38.69 -10.91 -14.56
N TRP A 612 37.42 -10.52 -14.58
CA TRP A 612 36.25 -11.25 -14.12
C TRP A 612 36.29 -11.72 -12.65
N LEU A 613 36.02 -12.97 -12.37
CA LEU A 613 35.87 -13.49 -11.00
C LEU A 613 37.23 -13.84 -10.37
N ARG A 614 37.44 -13.43 -9.14
CA ARG A 614 38.61 -13.82 -8.32
C ARG A 614 38.42 -15.23 -7.76
N THR A 615 39.44 -16.07 -7.88
CA THR A 615 39.41 -17.47 -7.45
C THR A 615 39.87 -17.69 -5.99
N ASP A 616 40.38 -16.64 -5.33
CA ASP A 616 40.88 -16.68 -3.93
C ASP A 616 39.83 -16.31 -2.88
N ILE A 617 38.59 -16.02 -3.31
CA ILE A 617 37.50 -15.57 -2.45
C ILE A 617 36.18 -16.35 -2.71
N GLU A 618 36.29 -17.64 -2.83
CA GLU A 618 35.18 -18.56 -3.09
C GLU A 618 33.97 -18.28 -2.18
N GLY A 619 32.78 -18.28 -2.78
CA GLY A 619 31.49 -18.02 -2.10
C GLY A 619 31.18 -16.53 -1.90
N SER A 620 32.05 -15.61 -2.39
CA SER A 620 31.83 -14.16 -2.39
C SER A 620 32.39 -13.51 -3.67
N GLN A 621 32.69 -14.30 -4.70
CA GLN A 621 33.27 -13.88 -5.97
C GLN A 621 32.34 -12.95 -6.78
N ASP A 622 31.06 -13.16 -6.69
CA ASP A 622 30.00 -12.35 -7.28
C ASP A 622 29.93 -10.95 -6.63
N HIS A 623 29.95 -10.90 -5.28
CA HIS A 623 29.97 -9.64 -4.55
C HIS A 623 31.24 -8.82 -4.86
N ASP A 624 32.40 -9.48 -4.92
CA ASP A 624 33.65 -8.84 -5.33
C ASP A 624 33.58 -8.26 -6.75
N LEU A 625 32.98 -9.00 -7.70
CA LEU A 625 32.81 -8.52 -9.05
C LEU A 625 31.93 -7.25 -9.09
N VAL A 626 30.78 -7.26 -8.42
CA VAL A 626 29.89 -6.09 -8.33
C VAL A 626 30.64 -4.88 -7.79
N LEU A 627 31.40 -5.05 -6.68
CA LEU A 627 32.11 -3.94 -6.05
C LEU A 627 33.21 -3.38 -6.95
N ARG A 628 34.00 -4.25 -7.62
CA ARG A 628 35.03 -3.81 -8.60
C ARG A 628 34.43 -3.18 -9.84
N PHE A 629 33.32 -3.74 -10.32
CA PHE A 629 32.63 -3.25 -11.53
C PHE A 629 32.06 -1.84 -11.32
N THR A 630 31.41 -1.62 -10.19
CA THR A 630 30.81 -0.33 -9.83
C THR A 630 31.82 0.73 -9.40
N GLU A 631 33.11 0.36 -9.24
CA GLU A 631 34.24 1.29 -9.14
C GLU A 631 34.67 1.85 -10.51
N ARG A 632 34.21 1.27 -11.64
CA ARG A 632 34.50 1.68 -13.02
C ARG A 632 33.39 2.43 -13.69
N THR A 633 32.15 2.28 -13.22
CA THR A 633 30.97 2.91 -13.85
C THR A 633 29.87 3.25 -12.84
N GLU A 634 29.16 4.32 -13.14
CA GLU A 634 27.91 4.71 -12.46
C GLU A 634 26.65 4.26 -13.22
N LYS A 635 26.83 3.68 -14.43
CA LYS A 635 25.71 3.27 -15.30
C LYS A 635 25.18 1.90 -14.89
N VAL A 636 24.60 1.83 -13.69
CA VAL A 636 23.95 0.64 -13.13
C VAL A 636 22.45 0.81 -13.27
N LYS A 637 21.75 -0.19 -13.84
CA LYS A 637 20.31 -0.16 -14.03
C LYS A 637 19.62 -1.38 -13.42
N HIS A 638 18.60 -1.14 -12.63
CA HIS A 638 17.70 -2.14 -12.10
C HIS A 638 16.51 -2.36 -13.03
N ILE A 639 16.10 -3.60 -13.22
CA ILE A 639 14.83 -4.01 -13.83
C ILE A 639 13.93 -4.50 -12.71
N PRO A 640 12.90 -3.77 -12.29
CA PRO A 640 12.03 -4.15 -11.18
C PRO A 640 11.03 -5.23 -11.61
N LYS A 641 11.56 -6.36 -12.07
CA LYS A 641 10.82 -7.52 -12.55
C LYS A 641 11.58 -8.78 -12.18
N VAL A 642 10.87 -9.81 -11.73
CA VAL A 642 11.47 -11.11 -11.46
C VAL A 642 11.83 -11.75 -12.79
N LEU A 643 13.12 -11.88 -13.07
CA LEU A 643 13.66 -12.48 -14.30
C LEU A 643 14.45 -13.76 -14.04
N TYR A 644 14.66 -14.12 -12.79
CA TYR A 644 15.47 -15.24 -12.34
C TYR A 644 14.77 -16.01 -11.22
N HIS A 645 14.74 -17.33 -11.34
CA HIS A 645 14.16 -18.25 -10.39
C HIS A 645 15.24 -19.13 -9.77
N TRP A 646 15.56 -18.88 -8.48
CA TRP A 646 16.56 -19.63 -7.71
C TRP A 646 15.95 -20.91 -7.10
N ARG A 647 16.48 -22.07 -7.47
CA ARG A 647 15.93 -23.34 -7.02
C ARG A 647 16.42 -23.74 -5.62
N LYS A 648 15.48 -24.11 -4.75
CA LYS A 648 15.73 -24.61 -3.41
C LYS A 648 15.98 -26.12 -3.46
N ILE A 649 17.26 -26.52 -3.53
CA ILE A 649 17.66 -27.93 -3.41
C ILE A 649 18.44 -28.18 -2.11
N PRO A 650 18.43 -29.41 -1.54
CA PRO A 650 19.09 -29.70 -0.26
C PRO A 650 20.59 -29.39 -0.22
N THR A 651 21.24 -29.37 -1.37
CA THR A 651 22.68 -29.08 -1.55
C THR A 651 22.98 -27.61 -1.81
N SER A 652 21.95 -26.79 -2.10
CA SER A 652 22.12 -25.38 -2.43
C SER A 652 22.33 -24.52 -1.18
N THR A 653 22.97 -23.38 -1.38
CA THR A 653 23.14 -22.33 -0.35
C THR A 653 21.83 -21.78 0.16
N ALA A 654 20.74 -21.94 -0.61
CA ALA A 654 19.39 -21.51 -0.25
C ALA A 654 18.82 -22.18 1.01
N GLN A 655 19.28 -23.40 1.36
CA GLN A 655 18.78 -24.15 2.52
C GLN A 655 19.73 -24.18 3.74
N ASN A 656 21.05 -24.08 3.57
CA ASN A 656 22.02 -24.30 4.64
C ASN A 656 23.14 -23.24 4.67
N GLY A 657 22.82 -21.98 5.05
CA GLY A 657 23.80 -20.91 5.26
C GLY A 657 24.90 -21.24 6.27
N ASN A 658 24.65 -22.16 7.22
CA ASN A 658 25.63 -22.55 8.26
C ASN A 658 26.77 -23.43 7.76
N SER A 659 26.71 -24.04 6.59
CA SER A 659 27.74 -24.96 6.08
C SER A 659 28.92 -24.26 5.36
N LYS A 660 28.80 -22.95 5.09
CA LYS A 660 29.79 -22.16 4.35
C LYS A 660 30.36 -20.97 5.15
N HIS A 661 30.81 -21.20 6.38
CA HIS A 661 31.44 -20.15 7.19
C HIS A 661 32.56 -19.40 6.47
N TYR A 662 33.32 -20.08 5.59
CA TYR A 662 34.36 -19.47 4.78
C TYR A 662 33.86 -18.39 3.84
N ALA A 663 32.60 -18.54 3.27
CA ALA A 663 32.03 -17.53 2.38
C ALA A 663 31.80 -16.20 3.11
N TRP A 664 31.35 -16.25 4.38
CA TRP A 664 31.17 -15.04 5.18
C TRP A 664 32.48 -14.35 5.54
N GLU A 665 33.55 -15.14 5.84
CA GLU A 665 34.92 -14.59 6.05
C GLU A 665 35.43 -13.93 4.75
N ASN A 666 35.28 -14.61 3.61
CA ASN A 666 35.66 -14.07 2.31
C ASN A 666 34.88 -12.78 1.99
N GLY A 667 33.60 -12.71 2.33
CA GLY A 667 32.82 -11.51 2.14
C GLY A 667 33.28 -10.31 2.96
N VAL A 668 33.70 -10.55 4.24
CA VAL A 668 34.34 -9.50 5.03
C VAL A 668 35.62 -9.00 4.33
N LYS A 669 36.45 -9.91 3.79
CA LYS A 669 37.64 -9.56 3.03
C LYS A 669 37.31 -8.77 1.77
N VAL A 670 36.28 -9.21 1.03
CA VAL A 670 35.81 -8.56 -0.22
C VAL A 670 35.39 -7.11 0.01
N VAL A 671 34.56 -6.87 1.04
CA VAL A 671 34.14 -5.51 1.37
C VAL A 671 35.30 -4.67 1.91
N GLN A 672 36.20 -5.26 2.72
CA GLN A 672 37.41 -4.57 3.20
C GLN A 672 38.35 -4.19 2.04
N ASP A 673 38.54 -5.10 1.07
CA ASP A 673 39.33 -4.84 -0.14
C ASP A 673 38.69 -3.68 -0.96
N ALA A 674 37.37 -3.59 -1.05
CA ALA A 674 36.66 -2.49 -1.70
C ALA A 674 36.90 -1.14 -0.98
N LEU A 675 36.85 -1.11 0.37
CA LEU A 675 37.20 0.09 1.13
C LEU A 675 38.63 0.55 0.84
N ASN A 676 39.55 -0.41 0.83
CA ASN A 676 40.95 -0.13 0.57
C ASN A 676 41.20 0.43 -0.83
N ARG A 677 40.56 -0.15 -1.89
CA ARG A 677 40.65 0.35 -3.29
C ARG A 677 40.05 1.75 -3.44
N ARG A 678 39.01 2.05 -2.67
CA ARG A 678 38.32 3.37 -2.64
C ARG A 678 39.01 4.39 -1.72
N ASN A 679 40.15 4.02 -1.10
CA ASN A 679 40.86 4.83 -0.11
C ASN A 679 39.96 5.27 1.06
N ILE A 680 39.02 4.43 1.48
CA ILE A 680 38.14 4.67 2.62
C ILE A 680 38.77 4.06 3.88
N ALA A 681 39.20 4.91 4.80
CA ALA A 681 39.72 4.44 6.09
C ALA A 681 38.57 3.89 6.93
N GLY A 682 38.64 2.58 7.27
CA GLY A 682 37.55 1.92 7.99
C GLY A 682 37.81 0.43 8.21
N ARG A 683 36.87 -0.20 8.91
CA ARG A 683 36.90 -1.65 9.16
C ARG A 683 35.56 -2.29 8.81
N VAL A 684 35.63 -3.53 8.38
CA VAL A 684 34.48 -4.37 8.08
C VAL A 684 34.38 -5.51 9.08
N THR A 685 33.21 -5.77 9.60
CA THR A 685 32.91 -6.91 10.47
C THR A 685 31.71 -7.66 9.96
N LYS A 686 31.46 -8.86 10.47
CA LYS A 686 30.23 -9.62 10.20
C LYS A 686 29.00 -8.88 10.75
N GLY A 687 27.96 -8.79 9.98
CA GLY A 687 26.67 -8.26 10.39
C GLY A 687 25.84 -9.25 11.24
N LYS A 688 24.57 -8.93 11.49
CA LYS A 688 23.65 -9.77 12.28
C LYS A 688 23.20 -11.04 11.55
N SER A 689 23.12 -11.01 10.23
CA SER A 689 22.68 -12.13 9.40
C SER A 689 23.83 -12.67 8.55
N PHE A 690 23.78 -13.95 8.19
CA PHE A 690 24.78 -14.56 7.30
C PHE A 690 24.82 -13.82 5.95
N GLY A 691 26.02 -13.50 5.46
CA GLY A 691 26.23 -12.75 4.21
C GLY A 691 26.06 -11.24 4.35
N HIS A 692 25.78 -10.72 5.56
CA HIS A 692 25.68 -9.29 5.84
C HIS A 692 26.92 -8.77 6.54
N TYR A 693 27.27 -7.51 6.31
CA TYR A 693 28.50 -6.87 6.78
C TYR A 693 28.21 -5.52 7.43
N GLU A 694 28.94 -5.21 8.49
CA GLU A 694 28.93 -3.89 9.11
C GLU A 694 30.20 -3.14 8.72
N VAL A 695 30.05 -1.95 8.16
CA VAL A 695 31.12 -1.07 7.75
C VAL A 695 31.19 0.12 8.70
N ARG A 696 32.28 0.21 9.46
CA ARG A 696 32.59 1.38 10.29
C ARG A 696 33.69 2.21 9.61
N ARG A 697 33.51 3.50 9.55
CA ARG A 697 34.45 4.43 8.92
C ARG A 697 35.19 5.22 9.97
N LYS A 698 36.47 5.48 9.73
CA LYS A 698 37.24 6.38 10.60
C LYS A 698 36.74 7.81 10.40
N ILE A 699 36.51 8.52 11.48
CA ILE A 699 36.27 9.97 11.43
C ILE A 699 37.62 10.65 11.24
N ASP A 700 37.74 11.43 10.17
CA ASP A 700 38.98 12.13 9.81
C ASP A 700 39.23 13.31 10.75
N GLU A 701 38.16 14.06 11.06
CA GLU A 701 38.16 15.21 11.97
C GLU A 701 36.83 15.25 12.75
N GLU A 702 36.92 15.34 14.07
CA GLU A 702 35.74 15.50 14.91
C GLU A 702 35.21 16.95 14.81
N LYS A 703 34.41 17.20 13.78
CA LYS A 703 33.78 18.50 13.54
C LYS A 703 32.66 18.77 14.52
N LEU A 704 32.46 20.05 14.87
CA LEU A 704 31.39 20.46 15.78
C LEU A 704 30.01 20.16 15.19
N VAL A 705 29.14 19.52 15.97
CA VAL A 705 27.73 19.23 15.66
C VAL A 705 26.85 20.17 16.50
N SER A 706 26.04 21.02 15.88
CA SER A 706 25.02 21.79 16.57
C SER A 706 23.71 21.02 16.63
N ILE A 707 23.32 20.58 17.81
CA ILE A 707 22.05 19.85 18.07
C ILE A 707 20.98 20.90 18.36
N ILE A 708 19.97 21.02 17.50
CA ILE A 708 18.88 21.99 17.57
C ILE A 708 17.62 21.29 18.06
N ILE A 709 17.05 21.73 19.18
CA ILE A 709 15.91 21.11 19.84
C ILE A 709 14.81 22.14 20.06
N PRO A 710 13.77 22.19 19.21
CA PRO A 710 12.59 23.02 19.43
C PRO A 710 11.70 22.41 20.53
N MET A 711 11.21 23.24 21.43
CA MET A 711 10.35 22.80 22.53
C MET A 711 9.34 23.89 22.95
N ARG A 712 8.30 23.48 23.65
CA ARG A 712 7.37 24.33 24.35
C ARG A 712 6.79 23.60 25.55
N ASP A 713 6.96 24.15 26.76
CA ASP A 713 6.49 23.56 28.00
C ASP A 713 6.96 22.08 28.18
N LYS A 714 6.36 21.31 29.09
CA LYS A 714 6.68 19.87 29.30
C LYS A 714 8.17 19.60 29.59
N VAL A 715 8.66 20.22 30.65
CA VAL A 715 10.07 20.18 31.08
C VAL A 715 10.66 18.76 31.17
N GLU A 716 9.85 17.76 31.53
CA GLU A 716 10.32 16.37 31.68
C GLU A 716 10.81 15.75 30.36
N LEU A 717 10.18 16.12 29.24
CA LEU A 717 10.61 15.63 27.93
C LEU A 717 11.98 16.19 27.55
N ILE A 718 12.15 17.51 27.61
CA ILE A 718 13.43 18.16 27.28
C ILE A 718 14.55 17.75 28.25
N ARG A 719 14.22 17.55 29.55
CA ARG A 719 15.17 17.07 30.56
C ARG A 719 15.65 15.66 30.21
N THR A 720 14.73 14.72 29.92
CA THR A 720 15.05 13.34 29.52
C THR A 720 15.91 13.32 28.25
N CYS A 721 15.56 14.11 27.25
CA CYS A 721 16.29 14.25 26.00
C CYS A 721 17.73 14.71 26.26
N ILE A 722 17.94 15.84 26.90
CA ILE A 722 19.27 16.40 27.17
C ILE A 722 20.10 15.52 28.08
N ASP A 723 19.52 15.03 29.17
CA ASP A 723 20.19 14.10 30.09
C ASP A 723 20.70 12.85 29.39
N SER A 724 19.89 12.28 28.47
CA SER A 724 20.30 11.09 27.72
C SER A 724 21.45 11.40 26.76
N ILE A 725 21.43 12.55 26.09
CA ILE A 725 22.51 13.00 25.21
C ILE A 725 23.80 13.16 26.01
N GLU A 726 23.76 13.90 27.11
CA GLU A 726 24.97 14.20 27.92
C GLU A 726 25.57 12.95 28.56
N LYS A 727 24.71 12.05 29.08
CA LYS A 727 25.13 10.87 29.81
C LYS A 727 25.62 9.73 28.92
N LYS A 728 24.94 9.54 27.75
CA LYS A 728 25.17 8.35 26.92
C LYS A 728 26.08 8.63 25.70
N THR A 729 26.02 9.81 25.07
CA THR A 729 26.67 10.07 23.77
C THR A 729 28.22 10.01 23.88
N THR A 730 28.82 9.18 23.03
CA THR A 730 30.28 9.01 22.94
C THR A 730 30.97 10.12 22.16
N TYR A 731 30.35 10.64 21.10
CA TYR A 731 30.87 11.79 20.36
C TYR A 731 30.85 13.05 21.23
N LYS A 732 31.96 13.74 21.41
CA LYS A 732 32.07 14.81 22.42
C LYS A 732 32.06 16.23 21.85
N ASN A 733 32.32 16.39 20.55
CA ASN A 733 32.36 17.72 19.93
C ASN A 733 30.99 18.17 19.43
N TYR A 734 30.06 18.47 20.36
CA TYR A 734 28.73 18.99 20.06
C TYR A 734 28.36 20.18 20.96
N GLU A 735 27.46 21.03 20.47
CA GLU A 735 26.71 22.02 21.22
C GLU A 735 25.21 21.74 21.15
N ILE A 736 24.45 22.18 22.16
CA ILE A 736 23.00 22.10 22.18
C ILE A 736 22.40 23.46 22.13
N ILE A 737 21.45 23.69 21.21
CA ILE A 737 20.67 24.93 21.05
C ILE A 737 19.20 24.59 21.28
N ILE A 738 18.61 25.08 22.36
CA ILE A 738 17.21 24.88 22.70
C ILE A 738 16.41 26.03 22.13
N ILE A 739 15.34 25.74 21.38
CA ILE A 739 14.41 26.77 20.90
C ILE A 739 13.17 26.75 21.77
N ASP A 740 13.01 27.73 22.65
CA ASP A 740 11.80 27.92 23.45
C ASP A 740 10.73 28.68 22.66
N ASN A 741 9.71 27.96 22.19
CA ASN A 741 8.59 28.57 21.45
C ASN A 741 7.50 29.09 22.39
N GLY A 742 7.90 30.02 23.30
CA GLY A 742 6.97 30.72 24.18
C GLY A 742 6.41 29.85 25.31
N SER A 743 7.25 29.08 26.02
CA SER A 743 6.87 28.33 27.22
C SER A 743 6.30 29.24 28.30
N LYS A 744 5.33 28.72 29.06
CA LYS A 744 4.58 29.42 30.12
C LYS A 744 4.62 28.69 31.47
N GLU A 745 4.92 27.40 31.47
CA GLU A 745 5.02 26.60 32.71
C GLU A 745 6.22 27.08 33.54
N GLN A 746 6.01 27.40 34.82
CA GLN A 746 7.04 27.95 35.69
C GLN A 746 8.25 27.01 35.80
N GLU A 747 8.03 25.73 35.98
CA GLU A 747 9.10 24.72 36.07
C GLU A 747 9.94 24.63 34.77
N THR A 748 9.29 24.78 33.61
CA THR A 748 9.99 24.85 32.31
C THR A 748 10.89 26.10 32.23
N LEU A 749 10.36 27.26 32.64
CA LEU A 749 11.11 28.51 32.62
C LEU A 749 12.31 28.51 33.59
N GLU A 750 12.14 27.91 34.77
CA GLU A 750 13.22 27.69 35.73
C GLU A 750 14.32 26.80 35.16
N TYR A 751 13.95 25.64 34.53
CA TYR A 751 14.89 24.77 33.87
C TYR A 751 15.66 25.48 32.74
N LEU A 752 14.97 26.22 31.88
CA LEU A 752 15.58 26.97 30.78
C LEU A 752 16.51 28.08 31.25
N SER A 753 16.24 28.72 32.40
CA SER A 753 17.11 29.72 32.99
C SER A 753 18.36 29.12 33.66
N ALA A 754 18.28 27.89 34.13
CA ALA A 754 19.35 27.20 34.83
C ALA A 754 20.26 26.35 33.91
N THR A 755 19.83 26.05 32.70
CA THR A 755 20.60 25.20 31.78
C THR A 755 21.88 25.90 31.32
N LYS A 756 22.96 25.11 31.12
CA LYS A 756 24.22 25.62 30.53
C LYS A 756 24.17 25.78 29.01
N HIS A 757 23.13 25.23 28.37
CA HIS A 757 22.96 25.28 26.92
C HIS A 757 22.40 26.63 26.45
N ARG A 758 22.64 26.91 25.17
CA ARG A 758 22.08 28.12 24.55
C ARG A 758 20.56 27.98 24.40
N VAL A 759 19.80 28.91 24.94
CA VAL A 759 18.37 29.03 24.80
C VAL A 759 18.02 30.20 23.89
N LEU A 760 17.26 29.94 22.82
CA LEU A 760 16.71 30.96 21.93
C LEU A 760 15.19 31.02 22.15
N ARG A 761 14.71 32.10 22.74
CA ARG A 761 13.26 32.29 22.92
C ARG A 761 12.65 32.95 21.69
N LEU A 762 11.72 32.25 21.06
CA LEU A 762 10.97 32.69 19.89
C LEU A 762 9.46 32.53 20.16
N ASP A 763 8.84 33.58 20.70
CA ASP A 763 7.40 33.56 21.02
C ASP A 763 6.58 33.91 19.78
N VAL A 764 6.45 32.95 18.88
CA VAL A 764 5.76 33.05 17.60
C VAL A 764 4.77 31.88 17.43
N PRO A 765 3.75 31.99 16.57
CA PRO A 765 2.93 30.84 16.21
C PRO A 765 3.80 29.64 15.80
N PHE A 766 3.42 28.45 16.25
CA PHE A 766 4.22 27.26 16.00
C PHE A 766 4.40 27.00 14.49
N ASN A 767 5.64 26.98 14.07
CA ASN A 767 6.10 26.64 12.73
C ASN A 767 7.47 25.97 12.88
N TYR A 768 7.50 24.63 12.79
CA TYR A 768 8.71 23.82 12.97
C TYR A 768 9.83 24.29 12.02
N SER A 769 9.47 24.50 10.75
CA SER A 769 10.41 24.95 9.72
C SER A 769 11.04 26.29 10.05
N TYR A 770 10.23 27.28 10.44
CA TYR A 770 10.70 28.63 10.84
C TYR A 770 11.62 28.58 12.07
N LEU A 771 11.19 27.83 13.10
CA LEU A 771 11.95 27.74 14.34
C LEU A 771 13.36 27.18 14.09
N ASN A 772 13.45 26.07 13.36
CA ASN A 772 14.73 25.45 13.04
C ASN A 772 15.58 26.32 12.11
N ASN A 773 15.00 26.95 11.09
CA ASN A 773 15.73 27.88 10.22
C ASN A 773 16.38 29.01 11.05
N ARG A 774 15.63 29.63 11.98
CA ARG A 774 16.20 30.69 12.85
C ARG A 774 17.32 30.14 13.74
N ALA A 775 17.20 28.95 14.29
CA ALA A 775 18.24 28.37 15.14
C ALA A 775 19.56 28.11 14.40
N VAL A 776 19.49 27.68 13.13
CA VAL A 776 20.69 27.43 12.31
C VAL A 776 21.55 28.70 12.15
N GLU A 777 20.98 29.88 12.19
CA GLU A 777 21.72 31.17 12.17
C GLU A 777 22.68 31.31 13.36
N TYR A 778 22.31 30.72 14.51
CA TYR A 778 23.09 30.79 15.75
C TYR A 778 24.00 29.58 15.97
N ALA A 779 23.84 28.51 15.16
CA ALA A 779 24.65 27.29 15.24
C ALA A 779 26.09 27.57 14.82
N GLN A 780 27.09 27.03 15.58
CA GLN A 780 28.51 27.18 15.28
C GLN A 780 29.07 25.95 14.55
N GLY A 781 28.39 24.80 14.62
CA GLY A 781 28.82 23.56 14.03
C GLY A 781 28.82 23.55 12.49
N GLU A 782 29.74 22.80 11.92
CA GLU A 782 29.74 22.48 10.50
C GLU A 782 28.61 21.51 10.14
N TYR A 783 28.15 20.71 11.11
CA TYR A 783 27.01 19.81 11.00
C TYR A 783 25.86 20.30 11.86
N ILE A 784 24.66 20.20 11.34
CA ILE A 784 23.41 20.55 12.03
C ILE A 784 22.62 19.27 12.24
N LEU A 785 22.26 19.01 13.50
CA LEU A 785 21.36 17.93 13.87
C LEU A 785 20.04 18.50 14.36
N PHE A 786 18.98 18.30 13.61
CA PHE A 786 17.60 18.57 14.06
C PHE A 786 17.16 17.39 14.91
N LEU A 787 16.67 17.68 16.12
CA LEU A 787 16.27 16.67 17.10
C LEU A 787 14.99 17.10 17.82
N ASN A 788 14.01 16.23 17.90
CA ASN A 788 12.81 16.52 18.69
C ASN A 788 13.13 16.48 20.20
N ASN A 789 12.37 17.25 20.99
CA ASN A 789 12.55 17.33 22.45
C ASN A 789 12.08 16.09 23.23
N ASP A 790 11.40 15.15 22.58
CA ASP A 790 10.87 13.89 23.12
C ASP A 790 11.63 12.66 22.62
N VAL A 791 12.90 12.85 22.28
CA VAL A 791 13.82 11.75 21.88
C VAL A 791 14.71 11.37 23.09
N GLU A 792 14.98 10.06 23.23
CA GLU A 792 15.92 9.54 24.23
C GLU A 792 16.96 8.62 23.58
N VAL A 793 18.25 8.83 23.87
CA VAL A 793 19.35 8.02 23.33
C VAL A 793 19.33 6.59 23.86
N ILE A 794 19.39 5.61 22.96
CA ILE A 794 19.56 4.19 23.27
C ILE A 794 21.04 3.82 23.12
N GLU A 795 21.57 3.87 21.88
CA GLU A 795 22.92 3.45 21.54
C GLU A 795 23.94 4.58 21.76
N PRO A 796 24.96 4.41 22.62
CA PRO A 796 25.93 5.48 22.92
C PRO A 796 26.70 6.00 21.71
N GLU A 797 26.96 5.18 20.72
CA GLU A 797 27.67 5.57 19.48
C GLU A 797 26.75 6.20 18.40
N TRP A 798 25.48 6.43 18.67
CA TRP A 798 24.51 6.91 17.68
C TRP A 798 25.00 8.12 16.87
N LEU A 799 25.52 9.16 17.53
CA LEU A 799 26.01 10.37 16.87
C LEU A 799 27.35 10.10 16.14
N THR A 800 28.22 9.30 16.73
CA THR A 800 29.49 8.87 16.10
C THR A 800 29.21 8.19 14.75
N VAL A 801 28.28 7.22 14.73
CA VAL A 801 27.89 6.53 13.50
C VAL A 801 27.27 7.48 12.47
N MET A 802 26.45 8.44 12.90
CA MET A 802 25.91 9.46 11.99
C MET A 802 27.02 10.32 11.39
N VAL A 803 28.03 10.73 12.21
CA VAL A 803 29.17 11.53 11.75
C VAL A 803 30.08 10.75 10.80
N GLU A 804 30.27 9.45 11.00
CA GLU A 804 31.00 8.57 10.07
C GLU A 804 30.43 8.64 8.64
N HIS A 805 29.12 8.86 8.49
CA HIS A 805 28.48 8.98 7.20
C HIS A 805 28.43 10.41 6.67
N ILE A 806 28.05 11.42 7.51
CA ILE A 806 27.87 12.79 7.02
C ILE A 806 29.20 13.45 6.59
N GLN A 807 30.36 13.01 7.12
CA GLN A 807 31.67 13.53 6.68
C GLN A 807 31.97 13.27 5.19
N ARG A 808 31.32 12.27 4.59
CA ARG A 808 31.48 11.89 3.19
C ARG A 808 30.95 13.00 2.29
N LYS A 809 31.67 13.28 1.19
CA LYS A 809 31.31 14.37 0.25
C LYS A 809 29.96 14.16 -0.41
N GLU A 810 29.66 12.93 -0.79
CA GLU A 810 28.46 12.50 -1.48
C GLU A 810 27.23 12.37 -0.57
N VAL A 811 27.37 12.45 0.75
CA VAL A 811 26.24 12.33 1.69
C VAL A 811 25.75 13.71 2.11
N GLY A 812 24.46 13.96 1.95
CA GLY A 812 23.83 15.24 2.29
C GLY A 812 23.04 15.22 3.59
N ALA A 813 22.45 14.06 3.94
CA ALA A 813 21.79 13.88 5.24
C ALA A 813 21.92 12.46 5.76
N VAL A 814 21.82 12.32 7.08
CA VAL A 814 21.86 11.05 7.81
C VAL A 814 20.72 11.03 8.82
N GLY A 815 19.91 9.96 8.80
CA GLY A 815 18.84 9.71 9.77
C GLY A 815 19.23 8.72 10.85
N ALA A 816 18.37 8.58 11.84
CA ALA A 816 18.48 7.58 12.90
C ALA A 816 17.27 6.64 12.88
N LYS A 817 17.46 5.43 13.40
CA LYS A 817 16.40 4.46 13.63
C LYS A 817 15.69 4.79 14.94
N LEU A 818 14.37 5.01 14.88
CA LEU A 818 13.59 5.41 16.03
C LEU A 818 12.63 4.31 16.47
N TYR A 819 12.47 4.19 17.79
CA TYR A 819 11.59 3.22 18.43
C TYR A 819 10.48 3.91 19.21
N TYR A 820 9.30 3.31 19.22
CA TYR A 820 8.29 3.62 20.21
C TYR A 820 8.72 3.17 21.61
N THR A 821 8.09 3.70 22.64
CA THR A 821 8.36 3.32 24.04
C THR A 821 8.09 1.84 24.34
N ASP A 822 7.25 1.18 23.55
CA ASP A 822 6.98 -0.26 23.65
C ASP A 822 8.04 -1.14 22.91
N GLY A 823 9.08 -0.52 22.35
CA GLY A 823 10.16 -1.19 21.66
C GLY A 823 9.90 -1.54 20.20
N ARG A 824 8.75 -1.18 19.63
CA ARG A 824 8.48 -1.36 18.19
C ARG A 824 9.16 -0.28 17.37
N ILE A 825 9.44 -0.60 16.10
CA ILE A 825 9.98 0.36 15.14
C ILE A 825 8.96 1.47 14.88
N GLN A 826 9.39 2.72 15.02
CA GLN A 826 8.65 3.90 14.62
C GLN A 826 9.13 4.42 13.26
N HIS A 827 10.46 4.48 13.09
CA HIS A 827 11.10 4.97 11.89
C HIS A 827 12.39 4.19 11.58
N ALA A 828 12.50 3.74 10.33
CA ALA A 828 13.72 3.13 9.79
C ALA A 828 13.92 3.58 8.33
N GLY A 829 13.75 4.89 8.06
CA GLY A 829 13.76 5.52 6.76
C GLY A 829 12.36 5.89 6.26
N ILE A 830 12.30 6.79 5.30
CA ILE A 830 11.04 7.23 4.66
C ILE A 830 10.97 6.66 3.25
N ILE A 831 9.81 6.09 2.92
CA ILE A 831 9.43 5.60 1.60
C ILE A 831 8.44 6.60 1.00
N LEU A 832 8.71 7.06 -0.21
CA LEU A 832 7.80 7.95 -0.94
C LEU A 832 6.56 7.18 -1.43
N GLY A 833 5.44 7.89 -1.54
CA GLY A 833 4.18 7.36 -2.07
C GLY A 833 3.28 6.68 -1.05
N ILE A 834 3.80 6.15 0.04
CA ILE A 834 2.97 5.54 1.10
C ILE A 834 2.01 6.59 1.66
N GLY A 835 0.73 6.24 1.75
CA GLY A 835 -0.32 7.17 2.17
C GLY A 835 -0.54 8.35 1.22
N GLY A 836 -0.02 8.26 -0.01
CA GLY A 836 -0.14 9.26 -1.07
C GLY A 836 0.94 10.34 -1.08
N ILE A 837 1.86 10.37 -0.09
CA ILE A 837 3.04 11.25 -0.08
C ILE A 837 4.28 10.52 0.46
N ALA A 838 4.28 10.09 1.72
CA ALA A 838 5.42 9.42 2.33
C ALA A 838 5.01 8.71 3.61
N GLY A 839 5.62 7.56 3.89
CA GLY A 839 5.44 6.77 5.12
C GLY A 839 6.76 6.25 5.68
N HIS A 840 6.70 5.66 6.87
CA HIS A 840 7.89 5.14 7.57
C HIS A 840 8.13 3.67 7.24
N SER A 841 9.32 3.34 6.79
CA SER A 841 9.76 1.96 6.52
C SER A 841 9.63 1.09 7.78
N HIS A 842 9.00 -0.10 7.66
CA HIS A 842 8.86 -1.10 8.72
C HIS A 842 8.17 -0.59 10.01
N LYS A 843 7.31 0.40 9.91
CA LYS A 843 6.58 0.95 11.06
C LYS A 843 5.81 -0.15 11.81
N TYR A 844 5.83 -0.11 13.13
CA TYR A 844 5.24 -1.09 14.05
C TYR A 844 5.85 -2.50 14.04
N PHE A 845 6.92 -2.76 13.27
CA PHE A 845 7.65 -4.02 13.41
C PHE A 845 8.29 -4.15 14.79
N GLN A 846 8.49 -5.39 15.25
CA GLN A 846 9.21 -5.62 16.52
C GLN A 846 10.64 -5.09 16.40
N GLY A 847 11.17 -4.50 17.47
CA GLY A 847 12.48 -3.85 17.46
C GLY A 847 13.65 -4.80 17.16
N ASP A 848 13.50 -6.09 17.48
CA ASP A 848 14.45 -7.16 17.18
C ASP A 848 14.27 -7.81 15.80
N SER A 849 13.24 -7.36 15.04
CA SER A 849 13.00 -7.85 13.69
C SER A 849 14.17 -7.55 12.76
N LEU A 850 14.49 -8.50 11.90
CA LEU A 850 15.45 -8.27 10.82
C LEU A 850 14.86 -7.43 9.67
N GLY A 851 13.53 -7.33 9.58
CA GLY A 851 12.82 -6.67 8.49
C GLY A 851 12.82 -7.47 7.19
N TYR A 852 12.38 -6.84 6.11
CA TYR A 852 12.38 -7.41 4.77
C TYR A 852 13.83 -7.68 4.33
N PHE A 853 14.18 -8.94 4.05
CA PHE A 853 15.55 -9.37 3.69
C PHE A 853 16.65 -8.76 4.58
N SER A 854 16.45 -8.73 5.88
CA SER A 854 17.35 -8.18 6.90
C SER A 854 17.62 -6.67 6.79
N MET A 855 16.83 -5.93 6.03
CA MET A 855 17.02 -4.50 5.75
C MET A 855 17.02 -3.60 7.00
N LEU A 856 16.48 -4.04 8.14
CA LEU A 856 16.53 -3.28 9.41
C LEU A 856 17.89 -3.35 10.11
N THR A 857 18.79 -4.20 9.65
CA THR A 857 20.12 -4.39 10.25
C THR A 857 21.27 -3.84 9.41
N ASP A 858 20.95 -3.31 8.22
CA ASP A 858 21.93 -2.86 7.23
C ASP A 858 21.93 -1.34 7.05
N THR A 859 23.11 -0.79 6.77
CA THR A 859 23.19 0.61 6.32
C THR A 859 22.62 0.74 4.92
N ARG A 860 21.65 1.64 4.76
CA ARG A 860 20.93 1.80 3.49
C ARG A 860 20.80 3.27 3.07
N ASN A 861 20.58 3.44 1.77
CA ASN A 861 20.15 4.72 1.21
C ASN A 861 18.60 4.80 1.23
N PHE A 862 18.09 6.00 1.42
CA PHE A 862 16.67 6.30 1.42
C PHE A 862 16.37 7.58 0.63
N SER A 863 15.12 7.77 0.25
CA SER A 863 14.67 9.01 -0.37
C SER A 863 14.58 10.15 0.62
N ALA A 864 14.23 9.84 1.88
CA ALA A 864 14.19 10.81 2.98
C ALA A 864 14.33 10.11 4.34
N VAL A 865 14.58 10.90 5.38
CA VAL A 865 14.60 10.53 6.80
C VAL A 865 13.85 11.58 7.61
N THR A 866 13.33 11.20 8.79
CA THR A 866 12.50 12.10 9.60
C THR A 866 13.28 13.22 10.29
N GLY A 867 12.70 14.41 10.34
CA GLY A 867 13.21 15.55 11.10
C GLY A 867 13.25 15.35 12.62
N ALA A 868 12.65 14.26 13.13
CA ALA A 868 12.77 13.92 14.55
C ALA A 868 14.22 13.61 14.96
N CYS A 869 15.07 13.13 14.01
CA CYS A 869 16.53 13.02 14.15
C CYS A 869 17.17 13.03 12.77
N LEU A 870 17.63 14.20 12.30
CA LEU A 870 18.20 14.42 10.99
C LEU A 870 19.50 15.22 11.09
N LEU A 871 20.62 14.63 10.68
CA LEU A 871 21.93 15.28 10.60
C LEU A 871 22.24 15.71 9.17
N THR A 872 22.64 16.96 8.97
CA THR A 872 23.03 17.51 7.65
C THR A 872 24.21 18.46 7.75
N LYS A 873 24.78 18.86 6.61
CA LYS A 873 25.86 19.83 6.52
C LYS A 873 25.29 21.25 6.55
N LYS A 874 25.80 22.14 7.43
CA LYS A 874 25.31 23.51 7.55
C LYS A 874 25.37 24.28 6.22
N TYR A 875 26.47 24.16 5.48
CA TYR A 875 26.61 24.85 4.20
C TYR A 875 25.56 24.40 3.19
N LEU A 876 25.29 23.09 3.09
CA LEU A 876 24.30 22.52 2.19
C LEU A 876 22.89 22.95 2.56
N PHE A 877 22.55 22.92 3.86
CA PHE A 877 21.27 23.38 4.37
C PHE A 877 21.01 24.85 3.97
N ASN A 878 22.02 25.71 4.13
CA ASN A 878 21.93 27.12 3.74
C ASN A 878 21.84 27.28 2.21
N GLU A 879 22.64 26.53 1.43
CA GLU A 879 22.64 26.57 -0.04
C GLU A 879 21.27 26.25 -0.65
N ILE A 880 20.56 25.25 -0.09
CA ILE A 880 19.22 24.87 -0.56
C ILE A 880 18.09 25.69 0.06
N GLY A 881 18.41 26.68 0.92
CA GLY A 881 17.44 27.62 1.52
C GLY A 881 16.73 27.11 2.76
N GLY A 882 17.26 26.09 3.45
CA GLY A 882 16.71 25.55 4.70
C GLY A 882 15.39 24.82 4.54
N PHE A 883 14.60 24.73 5.61
CA PHE A 883 13.23 24.21 5.54
C PHE A 883 12.28 25.20 4.85
N ASN A 884 11.28 24.69 4.15
CA ASN A 884 10.25 25.53 3.54
C ASN A 884 9.24 26.02 4.61
N GLU A 885 9.55 27.15 5.25
CA GLU A 885 8.74 27.70 6.34
C GLU A 885 7.40 28.30 5.89
N LYS A 886 7.24 28.55 4.59
CA LYS A 886 6.05 29.17 4.02
C LYS A 886 4.95 28.15 3.73
N ASP A 887 5.31 27.05 3.08
CA ASP A 887 4.35 26.08 2.56
C ASP A 887 4.32 24.77 3.36
N LEU A 888 5.38 24.48 4.17
CA LEU A 888 5.55 23.29 4.96
C LEU A 888 5.94 23.64 6.41
N ALA A 889 5.00 24.19 7.13
CA ALA A 889 5.24 24.70 8.48
C ALA A 889 5.52 23.57 9.49
N VAL A 890 4.86 22.41 9.32
CA VAL A 890 4.86 21.31 10.30
C VAL A 890 5.09 19.94 9.67
N ALA A 891 4.30 19.55 8.65
CA ALA A 891 4.39 18.23 8.04
C ALA A 891 5.24 18.25 6.76
N PHE A 892 5.86 17.10 6.44
CA PHE A 892 6.64 16.85 5.22
C PHE A 892 7.82 17.80 4.95
N ASN A 893 8.16 18.69 5.87
CA ASN A 893 9.29 19.61 5.73
C ASN A 893 10.64 18.88 5.65
N ASP A 894 10.77 17.76 6.36
CA ASP A 894 11.91 16.85 6.33
C ASP A 894 11.99 16.08 5.00
N VAL A 895 10.85 15.61 4.48
CA VAL A 895 10.76 14.95 3.16
C VAL A 895 11.17 15.93 2.07
N ASP A 896 10.61 17.15 2.04
CA ASP A 896 10.96 18.19 1.07
C ASP A 896 12.45 18.57 1.14
N LEU A 897 12.99 18.75 2.37
CA LEU A 897 14.43 19.04 2.57
C LEU A 897 15.29 17.93 1.98
N CYS A 898 14.99 16.66 2.30
CA CYS A 898 15.72 15.50 1.77
C CYS A 898 15.63 15.40 0.25
N LEU A 899 14.47 15.66 -0.34
CA LEU A 899 14.30 15.62 -1.79
C LEU A 899 15.09 16.74 -2.49
N ARG A 900 15.14 17.95 -1.92
CA ARG A 900 16.00 19.06 -2.43
C ARG A 900 17.49 18.74 -2.29
N ILE A 901 17.91 18.06 -1.22
CA ILE A 901 19.27 17.54 -1.05
C ILE A 901 19.58 16.53 -2.16
N ARG A 902 18.65 15.61 -2.48
CA ARG A 902 18.81 14.64 -3.56
C ARG A 902 18.82 15.27 -4.95
N GLU A 903 18.03 16.32 -5.22
CA GLU A 903 18.11 17.10 -6.47
C GLU A 903 19.51 17.68 -6.73
N LYS A 904 20.29 17.92 -5.67
CA LYS A 904 21.71 18.32 -5.75
C LYS A 904 22.67 17.15 -5.96
N GLY A 905 22.18 15.92 -6.08
CA GLY A 905 22.97 14.71 -6.28
C GLY A 905 23.53 14.06 -5.01
N TYR A 906 23.12 14.51 -3.83
CA TYR A 906 23.55 13.92 -2.57
C TYR A 906 22.74 12.69 -2.16
N LEU A 907 23.37 11.78 -1.43
CA LEU A 907 22.77 10.60 -0.82
C LEU A 907 22.16 10.93 0.54
N ILE A 908 21.07 10.25 0.87
CA ILE A 908 20.51 10.17 2.21
C ILE A 908 20.82 8.79 2.76
N VAL A 909 21.38 8.70 3.97
CA VAL A 909 21.85 7.44 4.58
C VAL A 909 21.16 7.21 5.92
N LEU A 910 20.80 5.96 6.20
CA LEU A 910 20.33 5.55 7.52
C LEU A 910 21.20 4.37 8.01
N PRO A 911 22.11 4.60 8.97
CA PRO A 911 22.85 3.53 9.63
C PRO A 911 22.00 2.90 10.73
N PRO A 912 21.90 1.56 10.82
CA PRO A 912 21.00 0.88 11.75
C PRO A 912 21.41 1.03 13.23
N LYS A 913 22.64 1.42 13.52
CA LYS A 913 23.16 1.63 14.88
C LYS A 913 22.94 3.04 15.45
N ALA A 914 22.41 3.96 14.69
CA ALA A 914 21.92 5.22 15.24
C ALA A 914 20.51 4.99 15.83
N GLU A 915 20.44 4.51 17.08
CA GLU A 915 19.19 4.03 17.71
C GLU A 915 18.77 4.95 18.86
N LEU A 916 17.49 5.44 18.80
CA LEU A 916 16.90 6.30 19.82
C LEU A 916 15.42 5.89 20.05
N PHE A 917 14.91 6.15 21.27
CA PHE A 917 13.47 6.22 21.49
C PHE A 917 12.92 7.56 21.03
N HIS A 918 11.71 7.56 20.51
CA HIS A 918 10.94 8.79 20.24
C HIS A 918 9.58 8.65 20.93
N HIS A 919 9.41 9.38 22.02
CA HIS A 919 8.27 9.23 22.94
C HIS A 919 6.98 9.84 22.40
N GLU A 920 6.83 9.97 21.10
CA GLU A 920 5.71 10.60 20.37
C GLU A 920 4.64 11.15 21.31
N SER A 921 4.79 12.41 21.72
CA SER A 921 3.90 12.99 22.71
C SER A 921 2.51 13.17 22.10
N VAL A 922 1.48 12.75 22.87
CA VAL A 922 0.04 12.89 22.63
C VAL A 922 -0.41 14.36 22.36
N SER A 923 0.52 15.29 22.19
CA SER A 923 0.29 16.72 22.06
C SER A 923 -0.03 17.20 20.64
N ARG A 924 0.09 16.34 19.63
CA ARG A 924 -0.26 16.72 18.25
C ARG A 924 -1.47 15.91 17.77
N GLY A 925 -2.59 16.61 17.56
CA GLY A 925 -3.69 16.03 16.78
C GLY A 925 -3.19 15.70 15.36
N HIS A 926 -3.56 14.54 14.83
CA HIS A 926 -3.18 14.04 13.49
C HIS A 926 -3.87 14.78 12.33
N SER A 927 -4.14 16.08 12.40
CA SER A 927 -4.70 16.81 11.26
C SER A 927 -3.57 17.28 10.35
N LEU A 928 -3.36 16.55 9.24
CA LEU A 928 -2.52 17.03 8.14
C LEU A 928 -3.12 18.30 7.54
N ASP A 929 -2.31 19.37 7.41
CA ASP A 929 -2.76 20.57 6.69
C ASP A 929 -2.87 20.25 5.19
N ILE A 930 -4.07 20.43 4.64
CA ILE A 930 -4.35 20.18 3.21
C ILE A 930 -3.43 21.02 2.31
N LYS A 931 -2.98 22.18 2.78
CA LYS A 931 -2.06 23.04 2.02
C LYS A 931 -0.69 22.40 1.88
N GLU A 932 -0.16 21.78 2.95
CA GLU A 932 1.12 21.07 2.94
C GLU A 932 1.05 19.85 2.00
N VAL A 933 -0.04 19.07 2.08
CA VAL A 933 -0.31 17.95 1.16
C VAL A 933 -0.36 18.42 -0.31
N LYS A 934 -1.06 19.55 -0.57
CA LYS A 934 -1.17 20.10 -1.91
C LYS A 934 0.19 20.57 -2.45
N TYR A 935 1.00 21.24 -1.63
CA TYR A 935 2.35 21.65 -2.00
C TYR A 935 3.20 20.41 -2.38
N MET A 936 3.22 19.37 -1.53
CA MET A 936 3.99 18.16 -1.81
C MET A 936 3.58 17.49 -3.12
N LYS A 937 2.29 17.38 -3.39
CA LYS A 937 1.80 16.82 -4.67
C LYS A 937 2.14 17.69 -5.88
N GLN A 938 2.07 19.01 -5.73
CA GLN A 938 2.40 19.92 -6.84
C GLN A 938 3.91 19.94 -7.14
N ARG A 939 4.74 19.98 -6.09
CA ARG A 939 6.20 20.07 -6.26
C ARG A 939 6.84 18.72 -6.59
N TRP A 940 6.40 17.65 -5.94
CA TRP A 940 7.05 16.35 -5.94
C TRP A 940 6.23 15.22 -6.57
N GLY A 941 5.00 15.47 -7.02
CA GLY A 941 4.08 14.44 -7.54
C GLY A 941 4.67 13.54 -8.62
N HIS A 942 5.64 14.05 -9.39
CA HIS A 942 6.31 13.29 -10.45
C HIS A 942 7.28 12.19 -9.96
N ILE A 943 7.62 12.21 -8.65
CA ILE A 943 8.54 11.22 -8.04
C ILE A 943 7.94 10.49 -6.83
N LEU A 944 6.79 10.94 -6.30
CA LEU A 944 6.22 10.36 -5.08
C LEU A 944 5.86 8.87 -5.24
N ASP A 945 5.50 8.42 -6.44
CA ASP A 945 5.18 7.04 -6.78
C ASP A 945 6.38 6.24 -7.36
N LYS A 946 7.59 6.84 -7.33
CA LYS A 946 8.80 6.29 -7.97
C LYS A 946 10.00 6.35 -7.04
N ASP A 947 9.86 5.85 -5.82
CA ASP A 947 10.97 5.80 -4.87
C ASP A 947 12.04 4.81 -5.35
N PRO A 948 13.28 5.26 -5.67
CA PRO A 948 14.33 4.36 -6.16
C PRO A 948 14.80 3.35 -5.10
N TYR A 949 14.50 3.58 -3.82
CA TYR A 949 14.89 2.67 -2.73
C TYR A 949 13.73 1.77 -2.28
N TYR A 950 12.60 1.80 -3.02
CA TYR A 950 11.44 0.95 -2.77
C TYR A 950 10.90 0.39 -4.09
N ASN A 951 10.78 -0.93 -4.17
CA ASN A 951 10.41 -1.61 -5.41
C ASN A 951 8.92 -1.36 -5.76
N PRO A 952 8.56 -1.07 -7.02
CA PRO A 952 7.18 -0.78 -7.43
C PRO A 952 6.22 -1.98 -7.30
N ASN A 953 6.74 -3.20 -7.17
CA ASN A 953 5.92 -4.39 -6.89
C ASN A 953 5.48 -4.51 -5.43
N LEU A 954 5.99 -3.66 -4.55
CA LEU A 954 5.60 -3.60 -3.14
C LEU A 954 4.50 -2.56 -2.92
N THR A 955 3.62 -2.81 -1.94
CA THR A 955 2.46 -1.96 -1.69
C THR A 955 2.83 -0.58 -1.17
N LEU A 956 2.10 0.45 -1.62
CA LEU A 956 2.12 1.80 -1.06
C LEU A 956 0.97 2.07 -0.06
N GLU A 957 0.17 1.04 0.26
CA GLU A 957 -0.94 1.17 1.22
C GLU A 957 -0.49 0.93 2.68
N LYS A 958 0.63 0.19 2.86
CA LYS A 958 1.15 -0.22 4.18
C LYS A 958 2.67 -0.11 4.22
N GLU A 959 3.21 0.06 5.41
CA GLU A 959 4.64 0.15 5.66
C GLU A 959 5.33 -1.21 5.91
N ASP A 960 4.81 -2.31 5.36
CA ASP A 960 5.17 -3.69 5.70
C ASP A 960 5.90 -4.49 4.61
N PHE A 961 6.18 -3.88 3.46
CA PHE A 961 6.83 -4.52 2.30
C PHE A 961 6.04 -5.70 1.73
N SER A 962 4.72 -5.73 1.93
CA SER A 962 3.88 -6.73 1.28
C SER A 962 3.75 -6.47 -0.22
N LEU A 963 3.41 -7.53 -0.97
CA LEU A 963 3.23 -7.47 -2.41
C LEU A 963 2.04 -6.57 -2.77
N ASN A 964 2.17 -5.79 -3.81
CA ASN A 964 1.11 -4.96 -4.38
C ASN A 964 0.21 -5.83 -5.29
N ILE A 965 -0.86 -6.38 -4.70
CA ILE A 965 -1.80 -7.28 -5.41
C ILE A 965 -3.14 -6.59 -5.60
#